data_4fabb543f527472278fec5951d6d957e
#
_entry.id   4fabb543f527472278fec5951d6d957e
#
_cell.length_a   1.000
_cell.length_b   1.000
_cell.length_c   1.000
_cell.angle_alpha   90.00
_cell.angle_beta   90.00
_cell.angle_gamma   90.00
#
_symmetry.space_group_name_H-M   'P 1'
#
loop_
_entity.id
_entity.type
_entity.pdbx_description
1 polymer ?
#
loop_
_entity_poly.entity_id
_entity_poly.type
_entity_poly.pdbx_seq_one_letter_code
_entity_poly.pdbx_strand_id
1 'polypeptide(L)'
;MDHLPGRRKKFTLAALCTAVCLALILGSCSSNEGVKVKLYSDQDPTYQNPFTLPEEWEDYGIGDPYILRHDGKYYLYCSTKDFRAGIKGWSSEDLIHWTPEGLVTEDPITTGAYAPEVVYWNGYFYMYTSPAGNGHYVLRSDSPTGPFEVQTENLGLSIDGSVFIDDNGAWYFTHAGDQGIVIHPMTDPYTIDIGSTTNAYLGGWTEGSTIIKRNGTYYMTYTGNHVFSKGYRINYAVAHDDPTSAYQVPDNNPLIIHTSGSFVGLGHSSSFVGPDLDSYYMVYHNLVGNSAEGPPVRQMDIDRIVFNGDRMEVLGPTNSAQPVPKLADFQSRLDQPEAKANWDVETLPDGTKRWLSKVETNDGFTAEYNLSLVQPVDDEQAYVEAIFSYTDSENYWSTRLTPASGELSVVQVNEGQVEQVGSLRLPEDFDFTKLHTVRVENDGSAVRVYFDQMLKFNLPVQATVAGRIGYAAFHADPSYSYTAFSNDVGGSSDFEVYKPIPGTIDAVHYLKEAERGFKVNPAADAGEFRKTDGVSIGMAEDRSYFVKLEQEGDWLTYKVNVAEAGTYGLAMRLLTSEEAATVEVSSGNEKQTFKIAPDPDPDWKTVKLGAMKLPEGYHTLKIKLRKGQVTFSALDLYASAKVPKSGANLLEAVEAEDIYGAFEAIDGGFRGSGIADDRLFVGEEAWDDYELSVQVGIPENPAGEAQVYVRTTNESYFEHQVQDSAMGYAISLTDGQLQLLKLNYGSIAVSSGRATMEPGQTYSLRVVLAGSRIQVYWDGADEPVIDYTDPDPYFHGRVGLRSIGSTFSFSQMQANAVKR
;
A
#
# COMPACT_ATOMS: atom_id res chain seq x y z
N MET A 1 72.17 -37.72 -37.40
CA MET A 1 72.80 -36.91 -38.42
C MET A 1 71.74 -35.97 -38.88
N ASP A 2 71.69 -34.82 -38.28
CA ASP A 2 72.09 -33.55 -38.85
C ASP A 2 71.10 -32.96 -39.81
N HIS A 3 70.67 -31.81 -39.79
CA HIS A 3 71.00 -30.52 -39.16
C HIS A 3 69.83 -29.54 -39.33
N LEU A 4 69.60 -28.80 -38.31
CA LEU A 4 69.14 -27.41 -38.21
C LEU A 4 69.41 -26.45 -39.39
N PRO A 5 68.95 -25.20 -39.49
CA PRO A 5 67.86 -24.54 -38.73
C PRO A 5 67.11 -23.37 -39.43
N GLY A 6 66.10 -22.80 -38.88
CA GLY A 6 65.98 -21.39 -38.74
C GLY A 6 65.25 -20.52 -39.79
N ARG A 7 64.41 -19.69 -39.28
CA ARG A 7 63.72 -18.53 -39.81
C ARG A 7 62.17 -18.68 -40.05
N ARG A 8 61.45 -18.54 -39.05
CA ARG A 8 60.10 -18.01 -39.14
C ARG A 8 59.61 -17.53 -37.72
N LYS A 9 60.10 -16.37 -37.32
CA LYS A 9 59.56 -15.63 -36.17
C LYS A 9 59.72 -14.14 -36.34
N LYS A 10 59.04 -13.52 -37.27
CA LYS A 10 58.90 -12.05 -37.32
C LYS A 10 57.63 -11.54 -38.05
N PHE A 11 56.78 -12.41 -38.61
CA PHE A 11 55.56 -11.97 -39.31
C PHE A 11 54.23 -12.10 -38.52
N THR A 12 54.26 -12.68 -37.35
CA THR A 12 53.02 -12.94 -36.57
C THR A 12 52.68 -11.84 -35.56
N LEU A 13 53.57 -10.93 -35.26
CA LEU A 13 53.30 -9.88 -34.29
C LEU A 13 52.65 -8.61 -34.90
N ALA A 14 52.96 -8.33 -36.17
CA ALA A 14 52.40 -7.18 -36.87
C ALA A 14 50.93 -7.45 -37.32
N ALA A 15 50.58 -8.70 -37.64
CA ALA A 15 49.23 -9.07 -38.02
C ALA A 15 48.28 -9.13 -36.82
N LEU A 16 48.80 -9.41 -35.61
CA LEU A 16 47.99 -9.45 -34.39
C LEU A 16 47.66 -8.03 -33.84
N CYS A 17 48.64 -7.09 -34.00
CA CYS A 17 48.40 -5.69 -33.62
C CYS A 17 47.39 -4.98 -34.55
N THR A 18 47.38 -5.32 -35.84
CA THR A 18 46.44 -4.74 -36.80
C THR A 18 45.04 -5.32 -36.64
N ALA A 19 44.90 -6.60 -36.28
CA ALA A 19 43.63 -7.22 -36.00
C ALA A 19 43.00 -6.74 -34.66
N VAL A 20 43.84 -6.45 -33.65
CA VAL A 20 43.37 -5.88 -32.38
C VAL A 20 43.02 -4.40 -32.52
N CYS A 21 43.76 -3.62 -33.31
CA CYS A 21 43.39 -2.24 -33.57
C CYS A 21 42.18 -2.10 -34.53
N LEU A 22 41.94 -3.04 -35.46
CA LEU A 22 40.73 -3.06 -36.27
C LEU A 22 39.51 -3.56 -35.48
N ALA A 23 39.70 -4.47 -34.52
CA ALA A 23 38.66 -4.88 -33.61
C ALA A 23 38.27 -3.81 -32.58
N LEU A 24 39.23 -2.93 -32.20
CA LEU A 24 38.96 -1.78 -31.33
C LEU A 24 38.35 -0.58 -32.11
N ILE A 25 38.49 -0.50 -33.41
CA ILE A 25 37.87 0.56 -34.23
C ILE A 25 36.49 0.12 -34.76
N LEU A 26 36.22 -1.19 -34.86
CA LEU A 26 34.89 -1.73 -35.22
C LEU A 26 34.03 -1.94 -34.01
N GLY A 27 34.54 -1.83 -32.76
CA GLY A 27 33.79 -1.88 -31.52
C GLY A 27 33.22 -0.55 -31.07
N SER A 28 33.42 0.57 -31.81
CA SER A 28 32.86 1.89 -31.42
C SER A 28 31.71 2.37 -32.30
N CYS A 29 31.04 1.47 -33.01
CA CYS A 29 29.65 1.66 -33.42
C CYS A 29 28.76 0.89 -32.44
N SER A 30 28.78 1.31 -31.16
CA SER A 30 27.74 0.88 -30.25
C SER A 30 26.44 1.55 -30.68
N SER A 31 25.52 0.74 -31.18
CA SER A 31 24.10 1.04 -31.00
C SER A 31 23.88 1.66 -29.61
N ASN A 32 23.19 2.76 -29.53
CA ASN A 32 22.62 3.32 -28.29
C ASN A 32 21.68 2.26 -27.67
N GLU A 33 22.21 1.21 -27.09
CA GLU A 33 21.47 0.40 -26.13
C GLU A 33 21.43 1.25 -24.85
N GLY A 34 20.29 1.85 -24.57
CA GLY A 34 20.03 2.56 -23.31
C GLY A 34 20.38 1.66 -22.12
N VAL A 35 20.72 2.24 -21.00
CA VAL A 35 21.05 1.52 -19.76
C VAL A 35 19.94 0.51 -19.46
N LYS A 36 20.28 -0.78 -19.46
CA LYS A 36 19.28 -1.84 -19.23
C LYS A 36 18.84 -1.82 -17.78
N VAL A 37 17.53 -1.81 -17.56
CA VAL A 37 16.94 -1.98 -16.23
C VAL A 37 17.15 -3.44 -15.81
N LYS A 38 17.75 -3.68 -14.63
CA LYS A 38 17.83 -5.02 -14.04
C LYS A 38 16.44 -5.42 -13.57
N LEU A 39 15.95 -6.55 -14.05
CA LEU A 39 14.70 -7.17 -13.62
C LEU A 39 15.00 -8.37 -12.71
N TYR A 40 14.04 -8.75 -11.88
CA TYR A 40 14.08 -10.01 -11.16
C TYR A 40 14.08 -11.18 -12.15
N SER A 41 14.70 -12.25 -11.72
CA SER A 41 14.79 -13.52 -12.44
C SER A 41 14.39 -14.66 -11.50
N ASP A 42 14.18 -15.84 -12.03
CA ASP A 42 13.87 -17.06 -11.27
C ASP A 42 14.96 -17.45 -10.24
N GLN A 43 16.11 -16.75 -10.26
CA GLN A 43 17.22 -16.96 -9.30
C GLN A 43 17.19 -15.98 -8.12
N ASP A 44 16.40 -14.93 -8.19
CA ASP A 44 16.33 -13.92 -7.13
C ASP A 44 15.33 -14.38 -6.04
N PRO A 45 15.57 -14.08 -4.73
CA PRO A 45 14.70 -14.51 -3.67
C PRO A 45 13.35 -13.79 -3.73
N THR A 46 12.28 -14.56 -3.56
CA THR A 46 10.90 -14.08 -3.54
C THR A 46 10.14 -14.65 -2.36
N TYR A 47 9.03 -14.01 -2.00
CA TYR A 47 8.02 -14.54 -1.10
C TYR A 47 6.65 -14.57 -1.80
N GLN A 48 5.68 -15.22 -1.21
CA GLN A 48 4.34 -15.30 -1.74
C GLN A 48 3.31 -15.31 -0.62
N ASN A 49 2.26 -14.51 -0.77
CA ASN A 49 1.07 -14.55 0.06
C ASN A 49 0.14 -15.71 -0.35
N PRO A 50 -0.67 -16.24 0.59
CA PRO A 50 -0.62 -15.98 2.02
C PRO A 50 0.50 -16.75 2.71
N PHE A 51 0.95 -16.24 3.89
CA PHE A 51 1.90 -16.94 4.74
C PHE A 51 1.22 -18.04 5.55
N THR A 52 1.98 -19.12 5.80
CA THR A 52 1.69 -20.11 6.84
C THR A 52 2.88 -20.13 7.78
N LEU A 53 2.68 -19.80 9.03
CA LEU A 53 3.73 -19.72 10.03
C LEU A 53 3.83 -21.00 10.87
N PRO A 54 5.02 -21.32 11.40
CA PRO A 54 5.13 -22.44 12.31
C PRO A 54 4.35 -22.15 13.62
N GLU A 55 3.73 -23.18 14.17
CA GLU A 55 3.00 -23.13 15.45
C GLU A 55 1.80 -22.18 15.51
N GLU A 56 1.13 -21.89 14.38
CA GLU A 56 -0.14 -21.16 14.36
C GLU A 56 -1.20 -21.84 15.24
N TRP A 57 -2.29 -21.10 15.57
CA TRP A 57 -3.45 -21.73 16.17
C TRP A 57 -4.07 -22.75 15.20
N GLU A 58 -4.13 -24.02 15.59
CA GLU A 58 -4.73 -25.07 14.80
C GLU A 58 -6.21 -24.73 14.48
N ASP A 59 -6.62 -24.90 13.21
CA ASP A 59 -7.97 -24.59 12.73
C ASP A 59 -8.41 -23.13 13.02
N TYR A 60 -7.43 -22.18 12.95
CA TYR A 60 -7.69 -20.75 13.15
C TYR A 60 -6.69 -19.87 12.40
N GLY A 61 -5.41 -20.24 12.36
CA GLY A 61 -4.33 -19.53 11.67
C GLY A 61 -3.95 -18.21 12.32
N ILE A 62 -3.72 -17.18 11.51
CA ILE A 62 -3.32 -15.84 11.91
C ILE A 62 -4.44 -14.87 11.57
N GLY A 63 -5.21 -14.45 12.57
CA GLY A 63 -6.23 -13.39 12.44
C GLY A 63 -5.78 -12.10 13.11
N ASP A 64 -6.19 -10.96 12.55
CA ASP A 64 -5.92 -9.64 13.10
C ASP A 64 -4.43 -9.43 13.41
N PRO A 65 -3.55 -9.57 12.40
CA PRO A 65 -2.11 -9.52 12.61
C PRO A 65 -1.63 -8.10 12.92
N TYR A 66 -0.82 -7.96 13.96
CA TYR A 66 -0.14 -6.72 14.31
C TYR A 66 1.36 -6.94 14.35
N ILE A 67 2.13 -6.06 13.69
CA ILE A 67 3.60 -6.12 13.69
C ILE A 67 4.18 -4.89 14.38
N LEU A 68 4.92 -5.13 15.47
CA LEU A 68 5.79 -4.17 16.13
C LEU A 68 7.22 -4.29 15.58
N ARG A 69 7.84 -3.18 15.17
CA ARG A 69 9.27 -3.12 14.89
C ARG A 69 10.02 -2.53 16.09
N HIS A 70 10.98 -3.27 16.63
CA HIS A 70 11.78 -2.84 17.78
C HIS A 70 13.19 -3.44 17.71
N ASP A 71 14.22 -2.63 17.96
CA ASP A 71 15.64 -3.04 17.99
C ASP A 71 16.06 -3.86 16.76
N GLY A 72 15.64 -3.43 15.56
CA GLY A 72 15.97 -4.08 14.29
C GLY A 72 15.25 -5.41 14.03
N LYS A 73 14.25 -5.78 14.84
CA LYS A 73 13.42 -6.97 14.67
C LYS A 73 11.95 -6.63 14.57
N TYR A 74 11.20 -7.53 14.01
CA TYR A 74 9.74 -7.50 13.90
C TYR A 74 9.13 -8.53 14.83
N TYR A 75 8.08 -8.15 15.54
CA TYR A 75 7.33 -9.01 16.45
C TYR A 75 5.88 -9.01 16.01
N LEU A 76 5.37 -10.19 15.67
CA LEU A 76 4.01 -10.42 15.23
C LEU A 76 3.17 -10.93 16.38
N TYR A 77 1.98 -10.36 16.56
CA TYR A 77 0.95 -10.84 17.47
C TYR A 77 -0.34 -11.04 16.67
N CYS A 78 -1.22 -11.95 17.13
CA CYS A 78 -2.49 -12.23 16.47
C CYS A 78 -3.58 -12.61 17.47
N SER A 79 -4.81 -12.55 17.03
CA SER A 79 -5.99 -12.98 17.79
C SER A 79 -5.90 -14.43 18.24
N THR A 80 -6.56 -14.69 19.37
CA THR A 80 -6.62 -16.00 19.98
C THR A 80 -7.98 -16.64 19.73
N LYS A 81 -8.05 -17.95 19.54
CA LYS A 81 -9.31 -18.72 19.43
C LYS A 81 -10.17 -18.51 20.68
N ASP A 82 -11.49 -18.41 20.51
CA ASP A 82 -12.45 -18.02 21.53
C ASP A 82 -12.34 -18.72 22.89
N PHE A 83 -12.08 -20.01 22.89
CA PHE A 83 -12.02 -20.78 24.15
C PHE A 83 -10.57 -21.12 24.57
N ARG A 84 -9.60 -20.43 24.02
CA ARG A 84 -8.17 -20.57 24.36
C ARG A 84 -7.70 -19.33 25.10
N ALA A 85 -6.89 -19.54 26.13
CA ALA A 85 -6.18 -18.47 26.82
C ALA A 85 -4.77 -18.33 26.26
N GLY A 86 -4.24 -17.13 26.33
CA GLY A 86 -2.90 -16.80 25.87
C GLY A 86 -2.87 -16.17 24.48
N ILE A 87 -1.82 -15.41 24.22
CA ILE A 87 -1.57 -14.77 22.93
C ILE A 87 -0.25 -15.31 22.39
N LYS A 88 -0.25 -15.75 21.13
CA LYS A 88 0.95 -16.23 20.45
C LYS A 88 1.72 -15.09 19.84
N GLY A 89 3.04 -15.23 19.78
CA GLY A 89 3.94 -14.30 19.15
C GLY A 89 4.99 -14.98 18.27
N TRP A 90 5.48 -14.23 17.29
CA TRP A 90 6.59 -14.62 16.40
C TRP A 90 7.56 -13.46 16.27
N SER A 91 8.80 -13.75 15.92
CA SER A 91 9.80 -12.74 15.58
C SER A 91 10.41 -12.98 14.20
N SER A 92 10.87 -11.90 13.55
CA SER A 92 11.56 -11.94 12.26
C SER A 92 12.58 -10.80 12.15
N GLU A 93 13.65 -10.99 11.38
CA GLU A 93 14.60 -9.93 11.02
C GLU A 93 14.38 -9.41 9.58
N ASP A 94 13.57 -10.11 8.77
CA ASP A 94 13.42 -9.86 7.34
C ASP A 94 11.97 -9.87 6.84
N LEU A 95 10.98 -10.08 7.73
CA LEU A 95 9.54 -10.19 7.43
C LEU A 95 9.12 -11.48 6.69
N ILE A 96 10.07 -12.33 6.31
CA ILE A 96 9.82 -13.55 5.54
C ILE A 96 10.04 -14.81 6.37
N HIS A 97 11.09 -14.81 7.18
CA HIS A 97 11.42 -15.93 8.04
C HIS A 97 10.99 -15.62 9.47
N TRP A 98 9.92 -16.29 9.90
CA TRP A 98 9.31 -16.11 11.21
C TRP A 98 9.66 -17.24 12.16
N THR A 99 10.11 -16.88 13.36
CA THR A 99 10.42 -17.80 14.46
C THR A 99 9.31 -17.71 15.50
N PRO A 100 8.68 -18.83 15.90
CA PRO A 100 7.66 -18.80 16.94
C PRO A 100 8.32 -18.50 18.31
N GLU A 101 7.73 -17.57 19.04
CA GLU A 101 8.14 -17.23 20.43
C GLU A 101 7.24 -17.92 21.47
N GLY A 102 6.22 -18.68 21.02
CA GLY A 102 5.24 -19.33 21.87
C GLY A 102 4.17 -18.38 22.39
N LEU A 103 3.68 -18.62 23.60
CA LEU A 103 2.72 -17.74 24.26
C LEU A 103 3.45 -16.58 24.95
N VAL A 104 3.21 -15.36 24.50
CA VAL A 104 3.77 -14.14 25.12
C VAL A 104 3.01 -13.74 26.39
N THR A 105 1.82 -14.31 26.60
CA THR A 105 1.06 -14.29 27.87
C THR A 105 0.21 -15.54 27.97
N GLU A 106 -0.02 -16.02 29.18
CA GLU A 106 -0.92 -17.15 29.50
C GLU A 106 -2.03 -16.72 30.48
N ASP A 107 -2.17 -15.41 30.74
CA ASP A 107 -3.15 -14.93 31.70
C ASP A 107 -4.56 -15.34 31.26
N PRO A 108 -5.39 -15.91 32.16
CA PRO A 108 -6.76 -16.33 31.86
C PRO A 108 -7.65 -15.22 31.28
N ILE A 109 -7.35 -13.94 31.54
CA ILE A 109 -8.10 -12.81 30.96
C ILE A 109 -7.96 -12.77 29.45
N THR A 110 -6.92 -13.33 28.89
CA THR A 110 -6.65 -13.39 27.44
C THR A 110 -7.38 -14.55 26.74
N THR A 111 -8.39 -15.15 27.37
CA THR A 111 -9.26 -16.14 26.72
C THR A 111 -10.04 -15.48 25.60
N GLY A 112 -9.84 -15.95 24.35
CA GLY A 112 -10.42 -15.34 23.17
C GLY A 112 -9.96 -13.89 22.97
N ALA A 113 -8.68 -13.60 23.23
CA ALA A 113 -8.13 -12.26 23.03
C ALA A 113 -8.15 -11.87 21.56
N TYR A 114 -8.86 -10.79 21.23
CA TYR A 114 -8.93 -10.27 19.85
C TYR A 114 -7.99 -9.10 19.69
N ALA A 115 -7.44 -9.00 18.47
CA ALA A 115 -6.62 -7.90 17.95
C ALA A 115 -5.62 -7.34 18.98
N PRO A 116 -4.66 -8.15 19.47
CA PRO A 116 -3.63 -7.66 20.37
C PRO A 116 -2.67 -6.73 19.64
N GLU A 117 -2.57 -5.48 20.07
CA GLU A 117 -1.62 -4.50 19.57
C GLU A 117 -0.62 -4.09 20.65
N VAL A 118 0.63 -3.84 20.26
CA VAL A 118 1.73 -3.57 21.19
C VAL A 118 2.45 -2.29 20.83
N VAL A 119 2.60 -1.39 21.81
CA VAL A 119 3.46 -0.21 21.70
C VAL A 119 4.60 -0.28 22.69
N TYR A 120 5.76 0.25 22.30
CA TYR A 120 6.91 0.41 23.19
C TYR A 120 6.98 1.83 23.71
N TRP A 121 7.16 1.99 25.02
CA TRP A 121 7.38 3.27 25.66
C TRP A 121 8.24 3.13 26.90
N ASN A 122 9.33 3.87 26.93
CA ASN A 122 10.19 4.06 28.11
C ASN A 122 10.60 2.76 28.81
N GLY A 123 10.99 1.75 28.01
CA GLY A 123 11.47 0.46 28.50
C GLY A 123 10.41 -0.62 28.69
N TYR A 124 9.16 -0.32 28.40
CA TYR A 124 8.07 -1.27 28.52
C TYR A 124 7.30 -1.45 27.22
N PHE A 125 6.79 -2.66 27.06
CA PHE A 125 5.86 -3.02 25.99
C PHE A 125 4.45 -3.07 26.58
N TYR A 126 3.53 -2.28 26.04
CA TYR A 126 2.13 -2.23 26.44
C TYR A 126 1.29 -2.89 25.37
N MET A 127 0.58 -3.94 25.76
CA MET A 127 -0.31 -4.68 24.88
C MET A 127 -1.75 -4.33 25.20
N TYR A 128 -2.52 -3.97 24.19
CA TYR A 128 -3.95 -3.71 24.26
C TYR A 128 -4.68 -4.83 23.56
N THR A 129 -5.68 -5.44 24.21
CA THR A 129 -6.46 -6.53 23.61
C THR A 129 -7.87 -6.57 24.19
N SER A 130 -8.80 -7.13 23.42
CA SER A 130 -10.22 -7.21 23.75
C SER A 130 -10.67 -8.67 23.86
N PRO A 131 -10.72 -9.25 25.06
CA PRO A 131 -11.16 -10.63 25.26
C PRO A 131 -12.61 -10.84 24.79
N ALA A 132 -12.81 -11.70 23.80
CA ALA A 132 -14.10 -12.01 23.17
C ALA A 132 -14.87 -10.74 22.73
N GLY A 133 -14.18 -9.66 22.41
CA GLY A 133 -14.80 -8.39 22.04
C GLY A 133 -15.47 -7.62 23.20
N ASN A 134 -15.18 -7.93 24.46
CA ASN A 134 -15.86 -7.36 25.62
C ASN A 134 -15.01 -6.30 26.36
N GLY A 135 -14.71 -5.20 25.69
CA GLY A 135 -13.89 -4.14 26.23
C GLY A 135 -12.39 -4.47 26.18
N HIS A 136 -11.55 -3.60 26.73
CA HIS A 136 -10.10 -3.68 26.60
C HIS A 136 -9.41 -3.86 27.93
N TYR A 137 -8.27 -4.56 27.87
CA TYR A 137 -7.30 -4.67 28.97
C TYR A 137 -5.91 -4.23 28.46
N VAL A 138 -5.12 -3.66 29.37
CA VAL A 138 -3.71 -3.34 29.12
C VAL A 138 -2.86 -4.35 29.87
N LEU A 139 -1.95 -4.98 29.13
CA LEU A 139 -0.92 -5.83 29.69
C LEU A 139 0.44 -5.18 29.46
N ARG A 140 1.43 -5.47 30.29
CA ARG A 140 2.77 -4.90 30.19
C ARG A 140 3.86 -5.97 30.32
N SER A 141 4.94 -5.78 29.61
CA SER A 141 6.15 -6.60 29.71
C SER A 141 7.41 -5.75 29.56
N ASP A 142 8.55 -6.25 30.07
CA ASP A 142 9.90 -5.71 29.80
C ASP A 142 10.49 -6.26 28.49
N SER A 143 9.80 -7.22 27.85
CA SER A 143 10.24 -7.88 26.62
C SER A 143 9.13 -7.92 25.59
N PRO A 144 9.40 -7.77 24.29
CA PRO A 144 8.40 -7.92 23.24
C PRO A 144 7.85 -9.35 23.12
N THR A 145 8.59 -10.33 23.65
CA THR A 145 8.17 -11.75 23.68
C THR A 145 7.54 -12.17 25.01
N GLY A 146 7.24 -11.19 25.86
CA GLY A 146 6.59 -11.41 27.16
C GLY A 146 7.55 -11.91 28.27
N PRO A 147 6.98 -12.41 29.38
CA PRO A 147 5.55 -12.51 29.64
C PRO A 147 4.87 -11.15 29.82
N PHE A 148 3.71 -10.96 29.18
CA PHE A 148 2.86 -9.79 29.41
C PHE A 148 1.93 -10.04 30.60
N GLU A 149 1.92 -9.12 31.56
CA GLU A 149 1.13 -9.18 32.78
C GLU A 149 0.01 -8.12 32.77
N VAL A 150 -1.21 -8.49 33.16
CA VAL A 150 -2.36 -7.61 33.21
C VAL A 150 -2.13 -6.45 34.19
N GLN A 151 -2.39 -5.24 33.76
CA GLN A 151 -2.20 -4.01 34.52
C GLN A 151 -3.50 -3.30 34.89
N THR A 152 -4.59 -3.55 34.17
CA THR A 152 -5.85 -2.81 34.35
C THR A 152 -7.04 -3.76 34.57
N GLU A 153 -8.09 -3.25 35.17
CA GLU A 153 -9.43 -3.78 35.00
C GLU A 153 -9.91 -3.52 33.58
N ASN A 154 -11.11 -4.04 33.24
CA ASN A 154 -11.72 -3.78 31.92
C ASN A 154 -11.99 -2.29 31.73
N LEU A 155 -11.35 -1.69 30.72
CA LEU A 155 -11.49 -0.29 30.36
C LEU A 155 -12.81 0.02 29.65
N GLY A 156 -13.59 -1.01 29.29
CA GLY A 156 -14.79 -0.87 28.47
C GLY A 156 -14.45 -0.60 27.01
N LEU A 157 -15.31 0.13 26.31
CA LEU A 157 -15.24 0.45 24.88
C LEU A 157 -15.50 -0.79 24.00
N SER A 158 -15.58 -0.60 22.70
CA SER A 158 -15.72 -1.74 21.78
C SER A 158 -14.36 -2.30 21.36
N ILE A 159 -14.35 -3.32 20.50
CA ILE A 159 -13.16 -4.08 20.13
C ILE A 159 -12.13 -3.29 19.31
N ASP A 160 -10.99 -3.93 19.05
CA ASP A 160 -9.92 -3.49 18.12
C ASP A 160 -9.30 -2.15 18.54
N GLY A 161 -8.85 -2.10 19.80
CA GLY A 161 -8.17 -0.93 20.34
C GLY A 161 -6.74 -0.82 19.86
N SER A 162 -6.40 0.32 19.26
CA SER A 162 -5.07 0.67 18.78
C SER A 162 -4.55 1.94 19.43
N VAL A 163 -3.25 2.02 19.67
CA VAL A 163 -2.61 3.19 20.28
C VAL A 163 -1.68 3.88 19.30
N PHE A 164 -1.83 5.20 19.21
CA PHE A 164 -0.92 6.08 18.49
C PHE A 164 -0.28 7.08 19.45
N ILE A 165 1.06 7.25 19.36
CA ILE A 165 1.82 8.24 20.12
C ILE A 165 2.33 9.28 19.13
N ASP A 166 1.92 10.55 19.30
CA ASP A 166 2.31 11.62 18.40
C ASP A 166 3.68 12.23 18.76
N ASP A 167 4.23 13.06 17.89
CA ASP A 167 5.55 13.69 17.99
C ASP A 167 5.78 14.51 19.30
N ASN A 168 4.70 15.02 19.87
CA ASN A 168 4.73 15.74 21.16
C ASN A 168 4.66 14.82 22.38
N GLY A 169 4.55 13.50 22.17
CA GLY A 169 4.39 12.50 23.24
C GLY A 169 2.95 12.32 23.71
N ALA A 170 1.97 12.94 23.06
CA ALA A 170 0.55 12.73 23.37
C ALA A 170 0.09 11.36 22.86
N TRP A 171 -0.73 10.70 23.66
CA TRP A 171 -1.26 9.37 23.41
C TRP A 171 -2.71 9.43 22.95
N TYR A 172 -3.06 8.59 22.01
CA TYR A 172 -4.42 8.44 21.47
C TYR A 172 -4.80 6.98 21.37
N PHE A 173 -6.04 6.66 21.74
CA PHE A 173 -6.62 5.34 21.63
C PHE A 173 -7.75 5.34 20.60
N THR A 174 -7.67 4.47 19.61
CA THR A 174 -8.74 4.25 18.63
C THR A 174 -9.44 2.92 18.90
N HIS A 175 -10.71 2.80 18.54
CA HIS A 175 -11.43 1.53 18.61
C HIS A 175 -12.61 1.48 17.64
N ALA A 176 -13.13 0.27 17.43
CA ALA A 176 -14.28 0.00 16.56
C ALA A 176 -15.58 0.63 17.06
N GLY A 177 -16.50 0.92 16.13
CA GLY A 177 -17.83 1.42 16.45
C GLY A 177 -18.83 1.29 15.32
N ASP A 178 -20.11 1.24 15.68
CA ASP A 178 -21.26 1.17 14.74
C ASP A 178 -21.40 2.42 13.86
N GLN A 179 -20.78 3.53 14.29
CA GLN A 179 -20.81 4.82 13.58
C GLN A 179 -19.40 5.21 13.09
N GLY A 180 -18.52 4.24 12.97
CA GLY A 180 -17.14 4.41 12.54
C GLY A 180 -16.12 4.34 13.67
N ILE A 181 -14.85 4.54 13.33
CA ILE A 181 -13.73 4.54 14.27
C ILE A 181 -13.86 5.73 15.25
N VAL A 182 -13.66 5.44 16.51
CA VAL A 182 -13.70 6.44 17.59
C VAL A 182 -12.28 6.66 18.11
N ILE A 183 -11.90 7.91 18.34
CA ILE A 183 -10.59 8.30 18.86
C ILE A 183 -10.75 8.98 20.20
N HIS A 184 -9.94 8.56 21.18
CA HIS A 184 -9.86 9.14 22.51
C HIS A 184 -8.45 9.60 22.85
N PRO A 185 -8.24 10.76 23.45
CA PRO A 185 -6.98 11.07 24.10
C PRO A 185 -6.73 10.12 25.28
N MET A 186 -5.45 9.88 25.58
CA MET A 186 -5.02 9.15 26.76
C MET A 186 -4.10 10.04 27.60
N THR A 187 -4.17 9.92 28.93
CA THR A 187 -3.31 10.65 29.86
C THR A 187 -2.05 9.88 30.23
N ASP A 188 -2.10 8.57 30.10
CA ASP A 188 -1.02 7.62 30.35
C ASP A 188 -1.36 6.29 29.65
N PRO A 189 -0.47 5.29 29.62
CA PRO A 189 -0.75 4.00 28.95
C PRO A 189 -1.98 3.23 29.45
N TYR A 190 -2.59 3.62 30.56
CA TYR A 190 -3.67 2.90 31.24
C TYR A 190 -4.99 3.67 31.28
N THR A 191 -4.96 4.99 31.00
CA THR A 191 -6.10 5.87 31.25
C THR A 191 -6.56 6.57 29.98
N ILE A 192 -7.81 6.24 29.56
CA ILE A 192 -8.45 6.79 28.37
C ILE A 192 -9.40 7.92 28.80
N ASP A 193 -9.29 9.09 28.20
CA ASP A 193 -10.21 10.21 28.38
C ASP A 193 -11.39 10.06 27.40
N ILE A 194 -12.62 9.85 27.94
CA ILE A 194 -13.82 9.46 27.16
C ILE A 194 -14.43 10.65 26.37
N GLY A 195 -13.72 11.72 26.10
CA GLY A 195 -14.10 12.68 25.06
C GLY A 195 -13.82 12.08 23.67
N SER A 196 -14.84 11.82 22.83
CA SER A 196 -14.63 11.07 21.60
C SER A 196 -15.17 11.74 20.34
N THR A 197 -14.52 11.49 19.22
CA THR A 197 -14.99 11.86 17.88
C THR A 197 -14.96 10.63 16.98
N THR A 198 -16.02 10.41 16.19
CA THR A 198 -16.04 9.40 15.13
C THR A 198 -15.36 9.99 13.90
N ASN A 199 -14.31 9.33 13.37
CA ASN A 199 -13.45 9.89 12.34
C ASN A 199 -13.48 9.16 11.00
N ALA A 200 -13.77 7.84 10.97
CA ALA A 200 -13.82 7.05 9.75
C ALA A 200 -14.97 6.05 9.81
N TYR A 201 -15.75 5.95 8.73
CA TYR A 201 -16.97 5.17 8.69
C TYR A 201 -17.18 4.49 7.32
N LEU A 202 -17.54 3.22 7.32
CA LEU A 202 -17.84 2.45 6.10
C LEU A 202 -19.36 2.27 5.85
N GLY A 203 -20.20 3.05 6.54
CA GLY A 203 -21.66 2.96 6.41
C GLY A 203 -22.29 1.83 7.22
N GLY A 204 -21.55 1.23 8.13
CA GLY A 204 -21.93 0.14 9.02
C GLY A 204 -20.82 -0.11 10.02
N TRP A 205 -20.63 -1.33 10.47
CA TRP A 205 -19.56 -1.70 11.37
C TRP A 205 -18.21 -1.39 10.74
N THR A 206 -17.37 -0.65 11.46
CA THR A 206 -16.00 -0.25 11.06
C THR A 206 -15.06 -0.54 12.23
N GLU A 207 -13.95 -1.24 11.95
CA GLU A 207 -13.04 -1.78 12.96
C GLU A 207 -11.60 -1.80 12.51
N GLY A 208 -10.68 -2.38 13.31
CA GLY A 208 -9.29 -2.66 12.93
C GLY A 208 -8.52 -1.43 12.49
N SER A 209 -8.62 -0.32 13.22
CA SER A 209 -7.97 0.94 12.86
C SER A 209 -6.56 1.03 13.40
N THR A 210 -5.62 1.49 12.56
CA THR A 210 -4.27 1.89 12.97
C THR A 210 -3.91 3.23 12.37
N ILE A 211 -3.07 4.02 13.07
CA ILE A 211 -2.61 5.32 12.59
C ILE A 211 -1.10 5.26 12.39
N ILE A 212 -0.64 5.72 11.23
CA ILE A 212 0.77 6.06 10.99
C ILE A 212 0.89 7.54 10.63
N LYS A 213 2.02 8.16 10.98
CA LYS A 213 2.33 9.53 10.61
C LYS A 213 3.52 9.55 9.65
N ARG A 214 3.37 10.21 8.50
CA ARG A 214 4.41 10.37 7.51
C ARG A 214 4.39 11.80 6.94
N ASN A 215 5.52 12.49 7.00
CA ASN A 215 5.64 13.86 6.47
C ASN A 215 4.57 14.84 6.98
N GLY A 216 4.13 14.69 8.23
CA GLY A 216 3.10 15.53 8.85
C GLY A 216 1.65 15.15 8.52
N THR A 217 1.44 14.12 7.69
CA THR A 217 0.11 13.58 7.37
C THR A 217 -0.17 12.34 8.23
N TYR A 218 -1.33 12.29 8.85
CA TYR A 218 -1.83 11.13 9.58
C TYR A 218 -2.64 10.26 8.64
N TYR A 219 -2.27 9.01 8.53
CA TYR A 219 -2.97 7.99 7.76
C TYR A 219 -3.63 7.02 8.74
N MET A 220 -4.95 6.99 8.76
CA MET A 220 -5.72 5.99 9.49
C MET A 220 -6.16 4.91 8.51
N THR A 221 -5.68 3.69 8.66
CA THR A 221 -6.28 2.52 8.00
C THR A 221 -7.41 1.97 8.87
N TYR A 222 -8.44 1.42 8.25
CA TYR A 222 -9.60 0.84 8.94
C TYR A 222 -10.30 -0.18 8.06
N THR A 223 -11.06 -1.06 8.65
CA THR A 223 -11.61 -2.23 7.98
C THR A 223 -13.12 -2.36 8.23
N GLY A 224 -13.79 -3.00 7.36
CA GLY A 224 -15.19 -3.41 7.39
C GLY A 224 -15.55 -4.06 6.06
N ASN A 225 -16.69 -4.63 5.95
CA ASN A 225 -17.91 -4.53 6.75
C ASN A 225 -18.00 -5.55 7.89
N HIS A 226 -17.72 -6.83 7.62
CA HIS A 226 -17.84 -7.91 8.61
C HIS A 226 -16.83 -9.02 8.29
N VAL A 227 -16.14 -9.52 9.30
CA VAL A 227 -15.05 -10.50 9.17
C VAL A 227 -15.43 -11.82 8.46
N PHE A 228 -16.71 -12.19 8.42
CA PHE A 228 -17.21 -13.35 7.66
C PHE A 228 -17.54 -13.02 6.20
N SER A 229 -17.52 -11.75 5.81
CA SER A 229 -17.81 -11.34 4.43
C SER A 229 -16.60 -11.55 3.53
N LYS A 230 -16.81 -12.14 2.34
CA LYS A 230 -15.81 -12.13 1.28
C LYS A 230 -15.43 -10.70 0.84
N GLY A 231 -16.30 -9.71 1.10
CA GLY A 231 -16.08 -8.30 0.82
C GLY A 231 -15.50 -7.50 1.99
N TYR A 232 -15.01 -8.15 3.02
CA TYR A 232 -14.22 -7.51 4.08
C TYR A 232 -13.00 -6.86 3.45
N ARG A 233 -12.75 -5.58 3.75
CA ARG A 233 -11.82 -4.74 2.99
C ARG A 233 -11.15 -3.69 3.84
N ILE A 234 -9.99 -3.23 3.40
CA ILE A 234 -9.22 -2.17 4.06
C ILE A 234 -9.40 -0.87 3.30
N ASN A 235 -9.77 0.17 4.03
CA ASN A 235 -9.82 1.55 3.58
C ASN A 235 -8.82 2.40 4.37
N TYR A 236 -8.62 3.65 3.92
CA TYR A 236 -7.87 4.64 4.68
C TYR A 236 -8.50 6.03 4.58
N ALA A 237 -8.14 6.86 5.54
CA ALA A 237 -8.46 8.27 5.54
C ALA A 237 -7.24 9.09 6.02
N VAL A 238 -7.18 10.37 5.67
CA VAL A 238 -6.05 11.24 5.96
C VAL A 238 -6.46 12.46 6.77
N ALA A 239 -5.59 12.89 7.70
CA ALA A 239 -5.71 14.15 8.44
C ALA A 239 -4.36 14.86 8.49
N HIS A 240 -4.35 16.18 8.74
CA HIS A 240 -3.13 16.99 8.66
C HIS A 240 -2.78 17.74 9.97
N ASP A 241 -3.77 18.14 10.75
CA ASP A 241 -3.55 19.01 11.92
C ASP A 241 -3.16 18.22 13.17
N ASP A 242 -4.01 17.26 13.55
CA ASP A 242 -3.77 16.34 14.65
C ASP A 242 -4.58 15.05 14.46
N PRO A 243 -4.32 13.95 15.24
CA PRO A 243 -4.99 12.66 15.07
C PRO A 243 -6.50 12.69 15.31
N THR A 244 -7.02 13.73 15.98
CA THR A 244 -8.47 13.89 16.25
C THR A 244 -9.16 14.82 15.25
N SER A 245 -8.42 15.36 14.27
CA SER A 245 -8.97 16.19 13.20
C SER A 245 -9.94 15.43 12.32
N ALA A 246 -10.73 16.16 11.52
CA ALA A 246 -11.61 15.54 10.54
C ALA A 246 -10.79 14.82 9.46
N TYR A 247 -10.96 13.52 9.35
CA TYR A 247 -10.33 12.72 8.31
C TYR A 247 -11.06 12.87 6.98
N GLN A 248 -10.29 12.99 5.91
CA GLN A 248 -10.77 12.95 4.53
C GLN A 248 -10.57 11.55 3.96
N VAL A 249 -11.59 11.02 3.29
CA VAL A 249 -11.55 9.70 2.64
C VAL A 249 -11.16 9.88 1.18
N PRO A 250 -9.97 9.44 0.76
CA PRO A 250 -9.51 9.51 -0.62
C PRO A 250 -10.35 8.65 -1.58
N ASP A 251 -10.37 9.03 -2.86
CA ASP A 251 -11.15 8.38 -3.92
C ASP A 251 -10.58 7.03 -4.38
N ASN A 252 -9.32 6.73 -4.06
CA ASN A 252 -8.68 5.45 -4.35
C ASN A 252 -8.96 4.35 -3.31
N ASN A 253 -9.96 4.53 -2.45
CA ASN A 253 -10.47 3.47 -1.59
C ASN A 253 -11.37 2.48 -2.36
N PRO A 254 -11.36 1.20 -1.95
CA PRO A 254 -10.56 0.61 -0.89
C PRO A 254 -9.10 0.41 -1.30
N LEU A 255 -8.20 0.39 -0.29
CA LEU A 255 -6.79 0.05 -0.50
C LEU A 255 -6.61 -1.41 -0.91
N ILE A 256 -7.33 -2.30 -0.22
CA ILE A 256 -7.26 -3.75 -0.44
C ILE A 256 -8.67 -4.32 -0.42
N ILE A 257 -9.01 -5.03 -1.48
CA ILE A 257 -10.21 -5.87 -1.58
C ILE A 257 -10.00 -6.94 -2.66
N HIS A 258 -10.56 -8.11 -2.42
CA HIS A 258 -10.75 -9.18 -3.41
C HIS A 258 -11.87 -10.10 -2.91
N THR A 259 -12.79 -10.51 -3.77
CA THR A 259 -14.02 -11.22 -3.36
C THR A 259 -14.23 -12.55 -4.06
N SER A 260 -13.32 -12.95 -4.95
CA SER A 260 -13.43 -14.19 -5.73
C SER A 260 -12.35 -15.21 -5.38
N GLY A 261 -12.60 -16.48 -5.71
CA GLY A 261 -11.66 -17.56 -5.44
C GLY A 261 -11.44 -17.84 -3.95
N SER A 262 -10.22 -18.23 -3.60
CA SER A 262 -9.81 -18.57 -2.23
C SER A 262 -9.06 -17.45 -1.49
N PHE A 263 -8.79 -16.34 -2.14
CA PHE A 263 -8.07 -15.18 -1.60
C PHE A 263 -9.05 -14.03 -1.41
N VAL A 264 -9.81 -14.03 -0.32
CA VAL A 264 -10.98 -13.18 -0.11
C VAL A 264 -11.08 -12.70 1.33
N GLY A 265 -11.94 -11.72 1.58
CA GLY A 265 -12.21 -11.22 2.94
C GLY A 265 -10.97 -10.64 3.59
N LEU A 266 -10.31 -9.72 2.87
CA LEU A 266 -9.02 -9.14 3.22
C LEU A 266 -9.21 -7.97 4.19
N GLY A 267 -8.64 -8.06 5.38
CA GLY A 267 -8.88 -7.02 6.36
C GLY A 267 -7.99 -7.05 7.58
N HIS A 268 -8.30 -6.18 8.50
CA HIS A 268 -7.63 -5.93 9.78
C HIS A 268 -6.12 -5.81 9.63
N SER A 269 -5.63 -4.61 9.46
CA SER A 269 -4.25 -4.35 9.05
C SER A 269 -3.45 -3.55 10.04
N SER A 270 -2.15 -3.74 10.05
CA SER A 270 -1.20 -2.78 10.61
C SER A 270 -0.11 -2.44 9.61
N SER A 271 0.45 -1.22 9.71
CA SER A 271 1.46 -0.69 8.80
C SER A 271 2.76 -0.42 9.54
N PHE A 272 3.90 -0.73 8.92
CA PHE A 272 5.21 -0.61 9.55
C PHE A 272 6.31 -0.33 8.53
N VAL A 273 7.46 0.15 9.03
CA VAL A 273 8.66 0.41 8.22
C VAL A 273 9.41 -0.89 7.95
N GLY A 274 9.83 -1.10 6.71
CA GLY A 274 10.57 -2.26 6.26
C GLY A 274 12.02 -2.33 6.75
N PRO A 275 12.72 -3.46 6.48
CA PRO A 275 14.09 -3.67 6.94
C PRO A 275 15.11 -2.70 6.33
N ASP A 276 14.79 -2.07 5.20
CA ASP A 276 15.60 -1.02 4.57
C ASP A 276 15.42 0.35 5.23
N LEU A 277 14.67 0.47 6.31
CA LEU A 277 14.40 1.70 7.04
C LEU A 277 13.65 2.81 6.27
N ASP A 278 13.23 2.57 5.03
CA ASP A 278 12.58 3.57 4.17
C ASP A 278 11.25 3.11 3.61
N SER A 279 11.15 1.85 3.23
CA SER A 279 9.93 1.29 2.67
C SER A 279 8.88 1.00 3.74
N TYR A 280 7.60 1.05 3.34
CA TYR A 280 6.48 0.70 4.19
C TYR A 280 5.80 -0.57 3.70
N TYR A 281 5.33 -1.37 4.64
CA TYR A 281 4.56 -2.58 4.40
C TYR A 281 3.29 -2.57 5.22
N MET A 282 2.29 -3.29 4.73
CA MET A 282 1.05 -3.58 5.43
C MET A 282 0.96 -5.08 5.66
N VAL A 283 0.69 -5.49 6.90
CA VAL A 283 0.24 -6.84 7.22
C VAL A 283 -1.27 -6.81 7.37
N TYR A 284 -1.94 -7.85 6.89
CA TYR A 284 -3.38 -8.02 6.97
C TYR A 284 -3.72 -9.52 6.88
N HIS A 285 -4.98 -9.87 7.01
CA HIS A 285 -5.38 -11.27 6.85
C HIS A 285 -6.31 -11.49 5.66
N ASN A 286 -6.34 -12.72 5.15
CA ASN A 286 -7.38 -13.22 4.25
C ASN A 286 -8.22 -14.31 4.92
N LEU A 287 -9.50 -14.39 4.52
CA LEU A 287 -10.46 -15.37 5.01
C LEU A 287 -10.24 -16.71 4.28
N VAL A 288 -10.03 -17.78 5.04
CA VAL A 288 -9.89 -19.14 4.49
C VAL A 288 -11.21 -19.93 4.63
N GLY A 289 -11.95 -19.71 5.72
CA GLY A 289 -13.19 -20.41 5.98
C GLY A 289 -13.64 -20.25 7.44
N ASN A 290 -14.64 -20.99 7.84
CA ASN A 290 -15.15 -20.97 9.22
C ASN A 290 -14.31 -21.88 10.12
N SER A 291 -13.95 -21.42 11.32
CA SER A 291 -13.37 -22.24 12.35
C SER A 291 -14.46 -22.95 13.17
N ALA A 292 -14.08 -23.99 13.92
CA ALA A 292 -15.00 -24.65 14.84
C ALA A 292 -15.27 -23.84 16.12
N GLU A 293 -14.42 -22.85 16.42
CA GLU A 293 -14.45 -22.05 17.65
C GLU A 293 -14.26 -20.56 17.27
N GLY A 294 -15.36 -19.78 17.29
CA GLY A 294 -15.32 -18.33 17.15
C GLY A 294 -15.01 -17.80 15.75
N PRO A 295 -14.13 -16.79 15.62
CA PRO A 295 -13.83 -16.15 14.35
C PRO A 295 -13.34 -17.10 13.27
N PRO A 296 -13.44 -16.72 11.97
CA PRO A 296 -13.09 -17.60 10.86
C PRO A 296 -11.60 -17.94 10.85
N VAL A 297 -11.25 -19.00 10.11
CA VAL A 297 -9.85 -19.33 9.80
C VAL A 297 -9.29 -18.27 8.87
N ARG A 298 -8.12 -17.73 9.22
CA ARG A 298 -7.47 -16.64 8.47
C ARG A 298 -5.99 -16.93 8.27
N GLN A 299 -5.41 -16.39 7.22
CA GLN A 299 -3.98 -16.45 6.92
C GLN A 299 -3.43 -15.04 6.80
N MET A 300 -2.15 -14.89 7.09
CA MET A 300 -1.46 -13.61 7.04
C MET A 300 -0.95 -13.29 5.64
N ASP A 301 -1.10 -12.03 5.26
CA ASP A 301 -0.57 -11.46 4.03
C ASP A 301 0.30 -10.24 4.35
N ILE A 302 1.33 -10.01 3.54
CA ILE A 302 2.18 -8.82 3.62
C ILE A 302 2.34 -8.25 2.22
N ASP A 303 2.00 -6.97 2.04
CA ASP A 303 2.22 -6.26 0.80
C ASP A 303 2.87 -4.89 1.01
N ARG A 304 3.51 -4.39 -0.05
CA ARG A 304 4.21 -3.13 -0.05
C ARG A 304 3.24 -1.95 -0.08
N ILE A 305 3.47 -0.93 0.76
CA ILE A 305 2.83 0.38 0.67
C ILE A 305 3.74 1.32 -0.13
N VAL A 306 3.14 2.13 -0.98
CA VAL A 306 3.80 3.24 -1.68
C VAL A 306 2.99 4.52 -1.52
N PHE A 307 3.64 5.67 -1.67
CA PHE A 307 3.01 6.96 -1.49
C PHE A 307 3.23 7.86 -2.71
N ASN A 308 2.18 8.60 -3.06
CA ASN A 308 2.24 9.67 -4.03
C ASN A 308 1.68 10.95 -3.38
N GLY A 309 2.55 11.77 -2.78
CA GLY A 309 2.11 12.87 -1.92
C GLY A 309 1.34 12.32 -0.71
N ASP A 310 0.10 12.78 -0.52
CA ASP A 310 -0.78 12.30 0.54
C ASP A 310 -1.59 11.05 0.15
N ARG A 311 -1.54 10.64 -1.09
CA ARG A 311 -2.18 9.40 -1.56
C ARG A 311 -1.35 8.19 -1.12
N MET A 312 -1.97 7.26 -0.42
CA MET A 312 -1.43 5.96 -0.07
C MET A 312 -1.98 4.89 -1.01
N GLU A 313 -1.14 3.93 -1.40
CA GLU A 313 -1.51 2.78 -2.21
C GLU A 313 -0.82 1.53 -1.67
N VAL A 314 -1.53 0.42 -1.65
CA VAL A 314 -0.95 -0.90 -1.37
C VAL A 314 -0.78 -1.64 -2.69
N LEU A 315 0.43 -2.13 -2.95
CA LEU A 315 0.74 -2.91 -4.15
C LEU A 315 0.27 -4.36 -3.99
N GLY A 316 -1.03 -4.51 -3.72
CA GLY A 316 -1.70 -5.76 -3.42
C GLY A 316 -3.23 -5.66 -3.65
N PRO A 317 -3.97 -6.75 -3.32
CA PRO A 317 -3.46 -7.99 -2.76
C PRO A 317 -2.64 -8.79 -3.77
N THR A 318 -1.50 -9.35 -3.35
CA THR A 318 -0.66 -10.18 -4.23
C THR A 318 -0.74 -11.66 -3.83
N ASN A 319 -1.02 -12.54 -4.79
CA ASN A 319 -0.95 -13.99 -4.62
C ASN A 319 0.10 -14.65 -5.53
N SER A 320 0.92 -13.84 -6.18
CA SER A 320 2.07 -14.27 -6.98
C SER A 320 3.39 -13.97 -6.26
N ALA A 321 4.48 -14.60 -6.71
CA ALA A 321 5.81 -14.38 -6.15
C ALA A 321 6.20 -12.89 -6.20
N GLN A 322 6.58 -12.34 -5.06
CA GLN A 322 7.00 -10.95 -4.89
C GLN A 322 8.48 -10.89 -4.45
N PRO A 323 9.23 -9.84 -4.83
CA PRO A 323 10.58 -9.65 -4.31
C PRO A 323 10.59 -9.56 -2.79
N VAL A 324 11.52 -10.25 -2.14
CA VAL A 324 11.70 -10.11 -0.68
C VAL A 324 11.98 -8.66 -0.29
N PRO A 325 11.58 -8.20 0.91
CA PRO A 325 11.91 -6.88 1.41
C PRO A 325 13.41 -6.62 1.38
N LYS A 326 13.82 -5.43 0.90
CA LYS A 326 15.23 -5.04 0.88
C LYS A 326 15.72 -4.86 2.32
N LEU A 327 16.88 -5.43 2.65
CA LEU A 327 17.55 -5.15 3.92
C LEU A 327 18.29 -3.80 3.86
N ALA A 328 18.62 -3.23 5.02
CA ALA A 328 19.47 -2.06 5.12
C ALA A 328 20.84 -2.31 4.44
N ASP A 329 21.42 -1.26 3.87
CA ASP A 329 22.73 -1.36 3.19
C ASP A 329 23.88 -1.64 4.17
N PHE A 330 23.70 -1.24 5.41
CA PHE A 330 24.55 -1.61 6.55
C PHE A 330 23.68 -1.93 7.76
N GLN A 331 24.02 -3.01 8.46
CA GLN A 331 23.42 -3.35 9.75
C GLN A 331 24.45 -4.02 10.64
N SER A 332 24.38 -3.75 11.93
CA SER A 332 25.28 -4.28 12.94
C SER A 332 24.58 -4.34 14.31
N ARG A 333 24.81 -5.43 15.04
CA ARG A 333 24.35 -5.57 16.42
C ARG A 333 25.55 -5.48 17.35
N LEU A 334 25.79 -4.31 17.95
CA LEU A 334 26.94 -4.04 18.79
C LEU A 334 26.93 -4.81 20.13
N ASP A 335 25.79 -5.36 20.51
CA ASP A 335 25.65 -6.34 21.61
C ASP A 335 26.25 -7.73 21.26
N GLN A 336 26.59 -7.98 19.97
CA GLN A 336 27.24 -9.20 19.52
C GLN A 336 28.77 -9.00 19.33
N PRO A 337 29.63 -9.91 19.81
CA PRO A 337 31.09 -9.72 19.73
C PRO A 337 31.66 -9.59 18.32
N GLU A 338 31.09 -10.30 17.34
CA GLU A 338 31.50 -10.30 15.94
C GLU A 338 31.27 -8.97 15.24
N ALA A 339 30.29 -8.21 15.68
CA ALA A 339 29.95 -6.92 15.10
C ALA A 339 31.09 -5.89 15.20
N LYS A 340 31.95 -6.00 16.19
CA LYS A 340 33.12 -5.13 16.41
C LYS A 340 34.03 -5.04 15.18
N ALA A 341 34.06 -6.08 14.34
CA ALA A 341 34.84 -6.09 13.11
C ALA A 341 34.39 -4.98 12.10
N ASN A 342 33.17 -4.50 12.21
CA ASN A 342 32.59 -3.48 11.33
C ASN A 342 32.86 -2.04 11.79
N TRP A 343 33.56 -1.88 12.94
CA TRP A 343 33.74 -0.60 13.61
C TRP A 343 35.20 -0.31 13.89
N ASP A 344 35.57 0.96 13.77
CA ASP A 344 36.82 1.49 14.34
C ASP A 344 36.48 2.09 15.71
N VAL A 345 37.26 1.72 16.72
CA VAL A 345 37.02 2.18 18.09
C VAL A 345 38.26 2.90 18.60
N GLU A 346 38.06 4.09 19.11
CA GLU A 346 39.12 4.94 19.66
C GLU A 346 38.73 5.58 20.99
N THR A 347 39.73 5.99 21.75
CA THR A 347 39.55 6.83 22.94
C THR A 347 40.31 8.11 22.69
N LEU A 348 39.62 9.24 22.75
CA LEU A 348 40.20 10.57 22.55
C LEU A 348 40.97 11.02 23.79
N PRO A 349 41.86 12.05 23.68
CA PRO A 349 42.66 12.56 24.82
C PRO A 349 41.84 13.05 26.00
N ASP A 350 40.60 13.50 25.77
CA ASP A 350 39.65 13.95 26.83
C ASP A 350 38.93 12.77 27.51
N GLY A 351 39.11 11.55 27.04
CA GLY A 351 38.45 10.35 27.57
C GLY A 351 37.19 9.93 26.78
N THR A 352 36.76 10.70 25.80
CA THR A 352 35.62 10.33 24.93
C THR A 352 35.91 9.02 24.21
N LYS A 353 35.03 8.04 24.34
CA LYS A 353 35.04 6.80 23.55
C LYS A 353 34.22 7.00 22.29
N ARG A 354 34.79 6.66 21.13
CA ARG A 354 34.14 6.82 19.83
C ARG A 354 34.17 5.53 19.04
N TRP A 355 33.03 5.20 18.42
CA TRP A 355 32.83 4.07 17.54
C TRP A 355 32.40 4.58 16.17
N LEU A 356 33.09 4.22 15.10
CA LEU A 356 32.77 4.67 13.74
C LEU A 356 32.65 3.48 12.79
N SER A 357 31.59 3.42 12.01
CA SER A 357 31.41 2.40 10.98
C SER A 357 32.54 2.43 9.95
N LYS A 358 32.88 1.28 9.36
CA LYS A 358 33.87 1.18 8.27
C LYS A 358 33.29 1.47 6.88
N VAL A 359 31.98 1.67 6.80
CA VAL A 359 31.23 2.05 5.61
C VAL A 359 30.62 3.42 5.80
N GLU A 360 30.25 4.06 4.70
CA GLU A 360 29.79 5.45 4.69
C GLU A 360 28.40 5.54 4.10
N THR A 361 27.63 6.52 4.55
CA THR A 361 26.37 6.93 3.92
C THR A 361 26.67 7.82 2.70
N ASN A 362 25.73 7.91 1.77
CA ASN A 362 25.72 8.95 0.75
C ASN A 362 24.87 10.16 1.19
N ASP A 363 24.70 11.14 0.30
CA ASP A 363 23.83 12.28 0.54
C ASP A 363 22.36 11.91 0.23
N GLY A 364 21.69 11.41 1.21
CA GLY A 364 20.34 10.84 1.14
C GLY A 364 20.31 9.45 1.80
N PHE A 365 20.08 9.42 3.12
CA PHE A 365 20.09 8.20 3.89
C PHE A 365 19.07 8.23 5.03
N THR A 366 18.72 7.03 5.51
CA THR A 366 18.10 6.84 6.83
C THR A 366 19.00 5.98 7.68
N ALA A 367 19.27 6.41 8.90
CA ALA A 367 20.05 5.66 9.89
C ALA A 367 19.28 5.47 11.20
N GLU A 368 19.48 4.33 11.83
CA GLU A 368 18.84 3.96 13.10
C GLU A 368 19.90 3.53 14.11
N TYR A 369 19.75 4.01 15.35
CA TYR A 369 20.66 3.78 16.48
C TYR A 369 19.84 3.36 17.68
N ASN A 370 20.15 2.23 18.27
CA ASN A 370 19.51 1.74 19.48
C ASN A 370 20.51 1.75 20.63
N LEU A 371 20.20 2.47 21.70
CA LEU A 371 21.12 2.71 22.81
C LEU A 371 20.39 2.79 24.16
N SER A 372 21.12 2.42 25.23
CA SER A 372 20.73 2.63 26.63
C SER A 372 21.96 2.99 27.46
N LEU A 373 21.77 3.42 28.68
CA LEU A 373 22.86 3.58 29.65
C LEU A 373 22.92 2.36 30.57
N VAL A 374 24.13 1.89 30.91
CA VAL A 374 24.32 0.78 31.87
C VAL A 374 23.83 1.19 33.28
N GLN A 375 23.92 2.47 33.60
CA GLN A 375 23.45 3.05 34.86
C GLN A 375 23.07 4.53 34.70
N PRO A 376 22.24 5.09 35.59
CA PRO A 376 21.93 6.50 35.57
C PRO A 376 23.19 7.36 35.69
N VAL A 377 23.17 8.54 35.06
CA VAL A 377 24.30 9.50 35.04
C VAL A 377 23.83 10.87 35.53
N ASP A 378 24.45 11.33 36.61
CA ASP A 378 24.17 12.68 37.23
C ASP A 378 25.19 13.76 36.84
N ASP A 379 26.23 13.43 36.09
CA ASP A 379 27.25 14.36 35.58
C ASP A 379 26.66 15.20 34.45
N GLU A 380 26.51 16.52 34.69
CA GLU A 380 25.99 17.46 33.69
C GLU A 380 26.86 17.61 32.43
N GLN A 381 28.12 17.13 32.49
CA GLN A 381 29.02 17.14 31.34
C GLN A 381 28.96 15.82 30.54
N ALA A 382 28.32 14.81 31.10
CA ALA A 382 28.20 13.52 30.43
C ALA A 382 27.26 13.57 29.23
N TYR A 383 27.65 12.92 28.15
CA TYR A 383 26.80 12.80 26.97
C TYR A 383 27.01 11.47 26.24
N VAL A 384 25.98 11.10 25.45
CA VAL A 384 26.05 10.06 24.43
C VAL A 384 25.62 10.66 23.10
N GLU A 385 26.35 10.34 22.04
CA GLU A 385 26.04 10.80 20.69
C GLU A 385 25.73 9.62 19.76
N ALA A 386 24.72 9.80 18.90
CA ALA A 386 24.54 9.09 17.67
C ALA A 386 25.09 9.96 16.53
N ILE A 387 26.25 9.59 16.01
CA ILE A 387 26.94 10.32 14.93
C ILE A 387 26.36 9.82 13.60
N PHE A 388 25.83 10.72 12.78
CA PHE A 388 25.16 10.35 11.51
C PHE A 388 25.86 10.87 10.25
N SER A 389 26.89 11.70 10.41
CA SER A 389 27.77 12.10 9.33
C SER A 389 29.13 12.43 9.93
N TYR A 390 30.13 11.62 9.65
CA TYR A 390 31.49 11.84 10.14
C TYR A 390 32.49 11.76 8.99
N THR A 391 33.17 12.86 8.73
CA THR A 391 34.28 12.94 7.78
C THR A 391 35.62 12.86 8.51
N ASP A 392 35.79 13.66 9.56
CA ASP A 392 36.94 13.67 10.47
C ASP A 392 36.57 14.27 11.82
N SER A 393 37.51 14.42 12.73
CA SER A 393 37.30 14.95 14.08
C SER A 393 36.89 16.44 14.14
N GLU A 394 37.11 17.18 13.06
CA GLU A 394 36.78 18.59 12.95
C GLU A 394 35.51 18.84 12.13
N ASN A 395 34.96 17.76 11.48
CA ASN A 395 33.81 17.86 10.60
C ASN A 395 32.86 16.64 10.75
N TYR A 396 31.81 16.82 11.55
CA TYR A 396 30.79 15.80 11.74
C TYR A 396 29.45 16.36 12.24
N TRP A 397 28.40 15.54 12.11
CA TRP A 397 27.07 15.79 12.69
C TRP A 397 26.68 14.66 13.63
N SER A 398 26.05 15.01 14.75
CA SER A 398 25.52 14.04 15.71
C SER A 398 24.21 14.48 16.35
N THR A 399 23.47 13.52 16.85
CA THR A 399 22.40 13.73 17.83
C THR A 399 22.99 13.43 19.19
N ARG A 400 22.96 14.38 20.11
CA ARG A 400 23.54 14.27 21.46
C ARG A 400 22.45 14.20 22.51
N LEU A 401 22.52 13.19 23.36
CA LEU A 401 21.73 13.05 24.57
C LEU A 401 22.61 13.44 25.78
N THR A 402 22.13 14.38 26.59
CA THR A 402 22.72 14.74 27.90
C THR A 402 21.84 14.18 29.02
N PRO A 403 22.14 13.00 29.59
CA PRO A 403 21.21 12.28 30.45
C PRO A 403 20.84 13.01 31.73
N ALA A 404 21.78 13.72 32.38
CA ALA A 404 21.53 14.45 33.63
C ALA A 404 20.49 15.57 33.49
N SER A 405 20.37 16.18 32.32
CA SER A 405 19.39 17.24 32.04
C SER A 405 18.18 16.77 31.22
N GLY A 406 18.22 15.53 30.66
CA GLY A 406 17.23 15.04 29.71
C GLY A 406 17.24 15.85 28.42
N GLU A 407 18.33 16.51 28.05
CA GLU A 407 18.44 17.32 26.85
C GLU A 407 18.82 16.45 25.65
N LEU A 408 18.04 16.56 24.58
CA LEU A 408 18.36 16.04 23.26
C LEU A 408 18.73 17.22 22.36
N SER A 409 19.87 17.13 21.67
CA SER A 409 20.33 18.19 20.78
C SER A 409 20.91 17.63 19.48
N VAL A 410 20.90 18.44 18.43
CA VAL A 410 21.64 18.18 17.19
C VAL A 410 22.87 19.08 17.19
N VAL A 411 24.03 18.47 17.03
CA VAL A 411 25.33 19.11 17.08
C VAL A 411 25.98 19.01 15.71
N GLN A 412 26.47 20.14 15.21
CA GLN A 412 27.34 20.23 14.06
C GLN A 412 28.74 20.63 14.52
N VAL A 413 29.76 19.90 14.10
CA VAL A 413 31.17 20.32 14.22
C VAL A 413 31.66 20.64 12.81
N ASN A 414 32.12 21.87 12.63
CA ASN A 414 32.60 22.37 11.36
C ASN A 414 33.95 23.11 11.57
N GLU A 415 35.02 22.66 10.92
CA GLU A 415 36.38 23.18 11.14
C GLU A 415 36.75 23.24 12.64
N GLY A 416 36.35 22.24 13.41
CA GLY A 416 36.58 22.14 14.85
C GLY A 416 35.71 23.05 15.71
N GLN A 417 34.84 23.86 15.13
CA GLN A 417 33.86 24.66 15.84
C GLN A 417 32.59 23.85 16.11
N VAL A 418 32.21 23.75 17.37
CA VAL A 418 31.02 23.03 17.82
C VAL A 418 29.84 24.00 17.89
N GLU A 419 28.76 23.65 17.12
CA GLU A 419 27.52 24.41 17.12
C GLU A 419 26.36 23.46 17.48
N GLN A 420 25.50 23.90 18.40
CA GLN A 420 24.25 23.22 18.72
C GLN A 420 23.14 23.84 17.86
N VAL A 421 22.78 23.15 16.77
CA VAL A 421 21.84 23.66 15.76
C VAL A 421 20.39 23.40 16.13
N GLY A 422 20.14 22.56 17.13
CA GLY A 422 18.82 22.30 17.71
C GLY A 422 18.94 21.72 19.12
N SER A 423 18.00 22.05 20.01
CA SER A 423 17.93 21.50 21.36
C SER A 423 16.50 21.50 21.90
N LEU A 424 16.16 20.46 22.65
CA LEU A 424 14.93 20.36 23.41
C LEU A 424 15.13 19.47 24.65
N ARG A 425 14.19 19.52 25.58
CA ARG A 425 14.12 18.56 26.69
C ARG A 425 13.14 17.46 26.35
N LEU A 426 13.57 16.22 26.60
CA LEU A 426 12.71 15.04 26.59
C LEU A 426 11.81 15.03 27.83
N PRO A 427 10.72 14.26 27.87
CA PRO A 427 9.91 14.09 29.07
C PRO A 427 10.75 13.73 30.29
N GLU A 428 10.38 14.29 31.46
CA GLU A 428 11.16 14.15 32.71
C GLU A 428 11.20 12.72 33.27
N ASP A 429 10.26 11.88 32.85
CA ASP A 429 10.11 10.49 33.27
C ASP A 429 10.87 9.48 32.41
N PHE A 430 11.60 9.93 31.38
CA PHE A 430 12.39 9.00 30.57
C PHE A 430 13.53 8.37 31.36
N ASP A 431 13.56 7.02 31.35
CA ASP A 431 14.61 6.21 31.94
C ASP A 431 15.66 5.83 30.89
N PHE A 432 16.74 6.58 30.79
CA PHE A 432 17.81 6.34 29.80
C PHE A 432 18.60 5.04 30.05
N THR A 433 18.32 4.30 31.15
CA THR A 433 18.81 2.93 31.31
C THR A 433 18.02 1.92 30.49
N LYS A 434 16.88 2.34 29.95
CA LYS A 434 16.09 1.57 29.00
C LYS A 434 16.54 1.82 27.56
N LEU A 435 16.17 0.92 26.66
CA LEU A 435 16.52 1.05 25.25
C LEU A 435 15.73 2.21 24.62
N HIS A 436 16.42 3.09 23.94
CA HIS A 436 15.85 4.16 23.14
C HIS A 436 16.36 4.08 21.70
N THR A 437 15.54 4.51 20.77
CA THR A 437 15.87 4.56 19.35
C THR A 437 16.03 5.99 18.88
N VAL A 438 17.20 6.31 18.33
CA VAL A 438 17.42 7.51 17.53
C VAL A 438 17.35 7.11 16.07
N ARG A 439 16.49 7.78 15.30
CA ARG A 439 16.42 7.64 13.85
C ARG A 439 16.73 8.98 13.20
N VAL A 440 17.55 8.98 12.17
CA VAL A 440 17.95 10.15 11.41
C VAL A 440 17.63 9.92 9.94
N GLU A 441 16.85 10.82 9.36
CA GLU A 441 16.57 10.83 7.92
C GLU A 441 17.19 12.06 7.29
N ASN A 442 17.97 11.87 6.24
CA ASN A 442 18.52 12.93 5.41
C ASN A 442 18.01 12.74 3.98
N ASP A 443 17.24 13.66 3.46
CA ASP A 443 16.73 13.65 2.08
C ASP A 443 17.52 14.58 1.13
N GLY A 444 18.69 15.08 1.58
CA GLY A 444 19.52 16.03 0.85
C GLY A 444 19.07 17.49 0.99
N SER A 445 17.88 17.76 1.51
CA SER A 445 17.35 19.11 1.75
C SER A 445 17.14 19.41 3.25
N ALA A 446 16.84 18.38 4.03
CA ALA A 446 16.62 18.46 5.47
C ALA A 446 17.11 17.21 6.19
N VAL A 447 17.55 17.40 7.42
CA VAL A 447 17.81 16.33 8.39
C VAL A 447 16.65 16.30 9.40
N ARG A 448 15.96 15.17 9.46
CA ARG A 448 14.93 14.89 10.45
C ARG A 448 15.47 13.93 11.50
N VAL A 449 15.28 14.26 12.77
CA VAL A 449 15.70 13.41 13.88
C VAL A 449 14.49 13.00 14.69
N TYR A 450 14.34 11.69 14.84
CA TYR A 450 13.31 11.08 15.67
C TYR A 450 13.94 10.47 16.92
N PHE A 451 13.24 10.55 18.03
CA PHE A 451 13.55 9.85 19.27
C PHE A 451 12.34 9.01 19.68
N ASP A 452 12.52 7.71 19.80
CA ASP A 452 11.43 6.75 20.01
C ASP A 452 10.22 6.98 19.05
N GLN A 453 10.51 7.09 17.75
CA GLN A 453 9.59 7.35 16.64
C GLN A 453 8.95 8.75 16.60
N MET A 454 9.12 9.57 17.62
CA MET A 454 8.64 10.96 17.67
C MET A 454 9.60 11.89 16.91
N LEU A 455 9.11 12.66 15.95
CA LEU A 455 9.90 13.69 15.27
C LEU A 455 10.26 14.80 16.26
N LYS A 456 11.54 14.98 16.52
CA LYS A 456 12.06 16.00 17.45
C LYS A 456 12.70 17.17 16.72
N PHE A 457 13.35 16.94 15.59
CA PHE A 457 13.97 18.01 14.80
C PHE A 457 13.69 17.82 13.31
N ASN A 458 13.47 18.93 12.61
CA ASN A 458 13.43 19.03 11.16
C ASN A 458 14.26 20.23 10.75
N LEU A 459 15.50 19.99 10.35
CA LEU A 459 16.53 21.01 10.14
C LEU A 459 16.86 21.11 8.64
N PRO A 460 16.67 22.28 8.00
CA PRO A 460 17.09 22.45 6.63
C PRO A 460 18.62 22.39 6.55
N VAL A 461 19.15 21.68 5.56
CA VAL A 461 20.60 21.59 5.29
C VAL A 461 20.91 22.15 3.92
N GLN A 462 22.07 22.82 3.81
CA GLN A 462 22.57 23.42 2.57
C GLN A 462 23.87 22.80 2.09
N ALA A 463 24.43 21.89 2.88
CA ALA A 463 25.68 21.18 2.57
C ALA A 463 25.40 19.67 2.56
N THR A 464 26.25 18.94 1.87
CA THR A 464 26.21 17.48 1.89
C THR A 464 26.37 16.95 3.31
N VAL A 465 25.41 16.13 3.74
CA VAL A 465 25.43 15.43 5.02
C VAL A 465 25.58 13.95 4.69
N ALA A 466 26.82 13.48 4.67
CA ALA A 466 27.21 12.11 4.35
C ALA A 466 28.45 11.72 5.12
N GLY A 467 28.80 10.45 5.19
CA GLY A 467 30.00 9.97 5.82
C GLY A 467 29.78 8.74 6.72
N ARG A 468 30.72 8.49 7.61
CA ARG A 468 30.62 7.35 8.53
C ARG A 468 29.56 7.64 9.61
N ILE A 469 28.82 6.62 9.99
CA ILE A 469 27.94 6.67 11.16
C ILE A 469 28.65 6.15 12.40
N GLY A 470 28.12 6.48 13.58
CA GLY A 470 28.77 5.98 14.81
C GLY A 470 28.13 6.44 16.10
N TYR A 471 28.94 6.27 17.16
CA TYR A 471 28.61 6.69 18.50
C TYR A 471 29.78 7.42 19.16
N ALA A 472 29.51 8.31 20.07
CA ALA A 472 30.49 8.82 21.03
C ALA A 472 29.88 8.88 22.42
N ALA A 473 30.72 8.69 23.46
CA ALA A 473 30.31 8.82 24.85
C ALA A 473 31.40 9.47 25.67
N PHE A 474 31.03 10.45 26.48
CA PHE A 474 31.87 11.13 27.41
C PHE A 474 31.26 11.05 28.81
N HIS A 475 32.03 10.60 29.81
CA HIS A 475 31.60 10.41 31.20
C HIS A 475 30.30 9.56 31.37
N ALA A 476 29.95 8.81 30.36
CA ALA A 476 28.80 7.92 30.34
C ALA A 476 29.25 6.48 29.92
N ASP A 477 28.52 5.49 30.35
CA ASP A 477 28.72 4.10 29.97
C ASP A 477 27.47 3.56 29.22
N PRO A 478 27.39 3.78 27.89
CA PRO A 478 26.25 3.30 27.09
C PRO A 478 26.40 1.83 26.73
N SER A 479 25.26 1.20 26.52
CA SER A 479 25.09 -0.06 25.81
C SER A 479 24.47 0.23 24.44
N TYR A 480 25.04 -0.31 23.40
CA TYR A 480 24.57 -0.18 22.02
C TYR A 480 24.06 -1.51 21.51
N SER A 481 22.96 -1.49 20.79
CA SER A 481 22.34 -2.66 20.20
C SER A 481 22.32 -2.59 18.66
N TYR A 482 21.17 -2.71 18.04
CA TYR A 482 21.03 -2.64 16.58
C TYR A 482 21.35 -1.24 16.04
N THR A 483 22.18 -1.20 15.01
CA THR A 483 22.53 0.02 14.28
C THR A 483 22.53 -0.28 12.79
N ALA A 484 21.85 0.53 12.02
CA ALA A 484 21.74 0.31 10.58
C ALA A 484 21.61 1.63 9.81
N PHE A 485 21.90 1.60 8.51
CA PHE A 485 21.50 2.64 7.58
C PHE A 485 21.19 2.10 6.20
N SER A 486 20.35 2.84 5.49
CA SER A 486 20.11 2.68 4.06
C SER A 486 20.38 3.98 3.33
N ASN A 487 20.96 3.86 2.16
CA ASN A 487 21.18 4.94 1.21
C ASN A 487 20.02 5.05 0.21
N ASP A 488 19.97 6.14 -0.52
CA ASP A 488 18.97 6.38 -1.58
C ASP A 488 17.53 6.34 -1.05
N VAL A 489 17.29 7.01 0.06
CA VAL A 489 16.05 7.06 0.82
C VAL A 489 15.20 8.31 0.53
N GLY A 490 14.15 8.53 1.29
CA GLY A 490 13.25 9.68 1.17
C GLY A 490 12.04 9.38 0.29
N GLY A 491 11.51 8.15 0.35
CA GLY A 491 10.42 7.65 -0.48
C GLY A 491 10.87 7.27 -1.89
N SER A 492 12.18 7.30 -2.15
CA SER A 492 12.74 6.93 -3.46
C SER A 492 12.64 5.43 -3.72
N SER A 493 12.52 4.62 -2.69
CA SER A 493 12.24 3.20 -2.78
C SER A 493 10.89 2.91 -3.47
N ASP A 494 9.92 3.85 -3.45
CA ASP A 494 8.63 3.72 -4.11
C ASP A 494 8.73 3.71 -5.64
N PHE A 495 9.83 4.22 -6.19
CA PHE A 495 10.06 4.29 -7.65
C PHE A 495 10.65 3.00 -8.22
N GLU A 496 11.38 2.24 -7.41
CA GLU A 496 12.10 1.05 -7.86
C GLU A 496 11.33 -0.27 -7.64
N VAL A 497 10.10 -0.20 -7.12
CA VAL A 497 9.27 -1.39 -6.89
C VAL A 497 8.48 -1.80 -8.11
N TYR A 498 8.12 -3.08 -8.16
CA TYR A 498 7.25 -3.62 -9.19
C TYR A 498 5.80 -3.34 -8.87
N LYS A 499 5.11 -2.63 -9.79
CA LYS A 499 3.67 -2.41 -9.69
C LYS A 499 2.94 -3.67 -10.18
N PRO A 500 1.98 -4.21 -9.42
CA PRO A 500 1.22 -5.37 -9.85
C PRO A 500 0.33 -5.03 -11.05
N ILE A 501 0.19 -5.96 -12.00
CA ILE A 501 -0.71 -5.87 -13.14
C ILE A 501 -1.58 -7.13 -13.14
N PRO A 502 -2.92 -7.00 -13.11
CA PRO A 502 -3.72 -5.77 -13.17
C PRO A 502 -3.51 -4.85 -11.97
N GLY A 503 -3.68 -3.54 -12.19
CA GLY A 503 -3.54 -2.51 -11.16
C GLY A 503 -3.19 -1.14 -11.72
N THR A 504 -3.07 -0.19 -10.83
CA THR A 504 -2.78 1.22 -11.12
C THR A 504 -1.29 1.53 -10.96
N ILE A 505 -0.76 2.40 -11.78
CA ILE A 505 0.61 2.90 -11.71
C ILE A 505 0.56 4.42 -11.62
N ASP A 506 0.95 4.99 -10.50
CA ASP A 506 1.09 6.43 -10.36
C ASP A 506 2.17 6.98 -11.29
N ALA A 507 1.85 8.07 -11.98
CA ALA A 507 2.73 8.66 -13.00
C ALA A 507 4.11 9.05 -12.47
N VAL A 508 4.21 9.47 -11.20
CA VAL A 508 5.46 9.89 -10.55
C VAL A 508 6.37 8.75 -10.12
N HIS A 509 5.86 7.51 -10.14
CA HIS A 509 6.64 6.33 -9.77
C HIS A 509 7.49 5.76 -10.90
N TYR A 510 7.94 6.62 -11.85
CA TYR A 510 8.91 6.23 -12.86
C TYR A 510 10.29 6.01 -12.23
N LEU A 511 11.10 5.13 -12.85
CA LEU A 511 12.43 4.76 -12.35
C LEU A 511 13.37 5.96 -12.31
N LYS A 512 14.35 5.93 -11.42
CA LYS A 512 15.43 6.92 -11.33
C LYS A 512 16.38 6.83 -12.53
N GLU A 513 17.26 7.79 -12.63
CA GLU A 513 18.35 7.93 -13.61
C GLU A 513 17.89 8.20 -15.04
N ALA A 514 18.44 9.26 -15.61
CA ALA A 514 18.25 9.59 -17.02
C ALA A 514 18.71 8.45 -17.95
N GLU A 515 18.01 8.27 -19.05
CA GLU A 515 18.21 7.20 -20.06
C GLU A 515 17.91 5.77 -19.56
N ARG A 516 17.69 5.57 -18.28
CA ARG A 516 17.21 4.32 -17.65
C ARG A 516 15.74 4.41 -17.30
N GLY A 517 15.37 5.37 -16.44
CA GLY A 517 14.01 5.57 -15.93
C GLY A 517 13.24 6.61 -16.71
N PHE A 518 13.90 7.57 -17.25
CA PHE A 518 13.28 8.67 -18.00
C PHE A 518 14.23 9.30 -19.02
N LYS A 519 13.61 9.98 -19.97
CA LYS A 519 14.26 10.92 -20.87
C LYS A 519 13.27 12.03 -21.17
N VAL A 520 13.63 13.23 -20.78
CA VAL A 520 12.85 14.43 -21.03
C VAL A 520 13.78 15.56 -21.45
N ASN A 521 13.28 16.52 -22.19
CA ASN A 521 13.94 17.80 -22.29
C ASN A 521 13.62 18.56 -21.00
N PRO A 522 14.64 18.98 -20.21
CA PRO A 522 14.40 19.55 -18.89
C PRO A 522 13.40 20.69 -18.95
N ALA A 523 12.38 20.61 -18.12
CA ALA A 523 11.39 21.67 -17.99
C ALA A 523 12.02 22.92 -17.36
N ALA A 524 11.51 24.09 -17.72
CA ALA A 524 11.93 25.34 -17.10
C ALA A 524 11.49 25.42 -15.62
N ASP A 525 10.39 24.74 -15.29
CA ASP A 525 9.88 24.54 -13.95
C ASP A 525 9.58 23.05 -13.77
N ALA A 526 10.48 22.35 -13.10
CA ALA A 526 10.35 20.90 -12.83
C ALA A 526 9.48 20.60 -11.58
N GLY A 527 8.99 21.62 -10.86
CA GLY A 527 8.32 21.45 -9.58
C GLY A 527 9.29 21.16 -8.43
N GLU A 528 8.75 20.91 -7.23
CA GLU A 528 9.57 20.67 -6.04
C GLU A 528 9.85 19.17 -5.81
N PHE A 529 8.99 18.28 -6.30
CA PHE A 529 9.17 16.84 -6.17
C PHE A 529 10.02 16.29 -7.30
N ARG A 530 11.05 15.50 -6.98
CA ARG A 530 12.02 14.94 -7.95
C ARG A 530 12.64 16.01 -8.88
N LYS A 531 12.89 17.17 -8.36
CA LYS A 531 13.36 18.36 -9.10
C LYS A 531 14.62 18.11 -9.95
N THR A 532 15.53 17.26 -9.46
CA THR A 532 16.79 16.92 -10.14
C THR A 532 16.60 16.14 -11.44
N ASP A 533 15.46 15.47 -11.61
CA ASP A 533 15.17 14.68 -12.82
C ASP A 533 14.83 15.56 -14.02
N GLY A 534 14.44 16.82 -13.79
CA GLY A 534 14.03 17.74 -14.85
C GLY A 534 12.71 17.38 -15.53
N VAL A 535 11.97 16.40 -14.99
CA VAL A 535 10.62 16.05 -15.41
C VAL A 535 9.66 17.08 -14.85
N SER A 536 8.73 17.58 -15.66
CA SER A 536 7.70 18.51 -15.20
C SER A 536 6.68 17.76 -14.33
N ILE A 537 6.64 18.07 -13.02
CA ILE A 537 5.75 17.46 -12.04
C ILE A 537 4.94 18.56 -11.38
N GLY A 538 3.62 18.38 -11.34
CA GLY A 538 2.70 19.25 -10.63
C GLY A 538 2.02 18.52 -9.48
N MET A 539 1.32 19.27 -8.63
CA MET A 539 0.52 18.75 -7.52
C MET A 539 -0.96 19.00 -7.76
N ALA A 540 -1.79 17.98 -7.56
CA ALA A 540 -3.24 18.05 -7.67
C ALA A 540 -3.87 18.61 -6.36
N GLU A 541 -5.18 18.85 -6.37
CA GLU A 541 -5.90 19.39 -5.19
C GLU A 541 -5.89 18.42 -4.01
N ASP A 542 -5.89 17.12 -4.27
CA ASP A 542 -5.77 16.03 -3.27
C ASP A 542 -4.35 15.84 -2.75
N ARG A 543 -3.42 16.75 -3.12
CA ARG A 543 -2.00 16.73 -2.76
C ARG A 543 -1.24 15.50 -3.30
N SER A 544 -1.77 14.81 -4.31
CA SER A 544 -1.03 13.85 -5.12
C SER A 544 -0.27 14.55 -6.24
N TYR A 545 0.77 13.88 -6.77
CA TYR A 545 1.55 14.43 -7.87
C TYR A 545 1.15 13.83 -9.22
N PHE A 546 1.30 14.63 -10.26
CA PHE A 546 1.12 14.24 -11.65
C PHE A 546 2.31 14.66 -12.51
N VAL A 547 2.45 14.05 -13.68
CA VAL A 547 3.55 14.30 -14.63
C VAL A 547 3.06 14.95 -15.90
N LYS A 548 3.89 15.84 -16.49
CA LYS A 548 3.71 16.40 -17.81
C LYS A 548 4.82 15.92 -18.75
N LEU A 549 4.44 15.30 -19.87
CA LEU A 549 5.32 15.06 -21.00
C LEU A 549 5.05 16.14 -22.05
N GLU A 550 6.02 16.99 -22.32
CA GLU A 550 5.83 18.23 -23.07
C GLU A 550 6.41 18.21 -24.49
N GLN A 551 7.42 17.36 -24.74
CA GLN A 551 8.11 17.34 -26.02
C GLN A 551 8.08 15.96 -26.66
N GLU A 552 7.93 15.92 -27.99
CA GLU A 552 8.00 14.68 -28.73
C GLU A 552 9.32 13.97 -28.48
N GLY A 553 9.23 12.71 -28.06
CA GLY A 553 10.37 11.90 -27.68
C GLY A 553 10.55 11.74 -26.18
N ASP A 554 9.92 12.54 -25.33
CA ASP A 554 9.91 12.37 -23.87
C ASP A 554 9.35 11.00 -23.50
N TRP A 555 9.94 10.35 -22.51
CA TRP A 555 9.45 9.05 -22.03
C TRP A 555 9.78 8.78 -20.57
N LEU A 556 8.95 7.94 -19.95
CA LEU A 556 9.07 7.41 -18.59
C LEU A 556 9.02 5.90 -18.62
N THR A 557 9.70 5.24 -17.68
CA THR A 557 9.73 3.77 -17.55
C THR A 557 9.36 3.38 -16.11
N TYR A 558 8.56 2.32 -15.99
CA TYR A 558 8.08 1.75 -14.72
C TYR A 558 8.46 0.28 -14.65
N LYS A 559 8.70 -0.26 -13.45
CA LYS A 559 8.75 -1.70 -13.20
C LYS A 559 7.35 -2.22 -12.95
N VAL A 560 7.01 -3.34 -13.58
CA VAL A 560 5.71 -4.01 -13.40
C VAL A 560 5.91 -5.51 -13.19
N ASN A 561 5.02 -6.11 -12.41
CA ASN A 561 4.88 -7.56 -12.28
C ASN A 561 3.50 -7.96 -12.80
N VAL A 562 3.47 -8.66 -13.93
CA VAL A 562 2.24 -9.12 -14.57
C VAL A 562 1.86 -10.48 -13.99
N ALA A 563 0.72 -10.55 -13.29
CA ALA A 563 0.30 -11.75 -12.58
C ALA A 563 0.02 -12.93 -13.51
N GLU A 564 -0.57 -12.66 -14.69
CA GLU A 564 -0.91 -13.69 -15.68
C GLU A 564 -0.68 -13.16 -17.10
N ALA A 565 -0.22 -14.03 -18.00
CA ALA A 565 -0.10 -13.68 -19.41
C ALA A 565 -1.48 -13.43 -20.03
N GLY A 566 -1.70 -12.24 -20.61
CA GLY A 566 -3.05 -11.89 -21.09
C GLY A 566 -3.10 -10.67 -21.98
N THR A 567 -4.33 -10.27 -22.30
CA THR A 567 -4.63 -8.97 -22.89
C THR A 567 -5.11 -8.04 -21.79
N TYR A 568 -4.47 -6.89 -21.71
CA TYR A 568 -4.78 -5.85 -20.72
C TYR A 568 -5.30 -4.61 -21.42
N GLY A 569 -6.45 -4.09 -20.93
CA GLY A 569 -6.93 -2.79 -21.28
C GLY A 569 -6.06 -1.72 -20.61
N LEU A 570 -5.83 -0.62 -21.31
CA LEU A 570 -5.11 0.54 -20.80
C LEU A 570 -6.06 1.71 -20.69
N ALA A 571 -6.13 2.29 -19.51
CA ALA A 571 -6.73 3.58 -19.26
C ALA A 571 -5.71 4.53 -18.63
N MET A 572 -5.86 5.82 -18.85
CA MET A 572 -4.97 6.85 -18.33
C MET A 572 -5.82 7.95 -17.71
N ARG A 573 -5.56 8.25 -16.43
CA ARG A 573 -6.13 9.44 -15.78
C ARG A 573 -5.30 10.65 -16.19
N LEU A 574 -5.86 11.49 -17.00
CA LEU A 574 -5.15 12.62 -17.60
C LEU A 574 -5.98 13.92 -17.54
N LEU A 575 -5.28 15.03 -17.48
CA LEU A 575 -5.87 16.33 -17.75
C LEU A 575 -6.03 16.44 -19.26
N THR A 576 -7.28 16.39 -19.73
CA THR A 576 -7.58 16.48 -21.17
C THR A 576 -7.18 17.86 -21.73
N SER A 577 -7.06 17.98 -23.04
CA SER A 577 -6.57 19.18 -23.71
C SER A 577 -7.37 19.44 -24.99
N GLU A 578 -7.49 20.71 -25.40
CA GLU A 578 -8.05 21.09 -26.70
C GLU A 578 -7.21 20.57 -27.89
N GLU A 579 -5.98 20.09 -27.63
CA GLU A 579 -5.10 19.54 -28.65
C GLU A 579 -5.01 18.03 -28.55
N ALA A 580 -4.97 17.36 -29.70
CA ALA A 580 -4.76 15.92 -29.76
C ALA A 580 -3.34 15.52 -29.42
N ALA A 581 -3.17 14.44 -28.66
CA ALA A 581 -1.87 13.86 -28.38
C ALA A 581 -1.75 12.42 -28.88
N THR A 582 -0.52 11.91 -28.92
CA THR A 582 -0.25 10.52 -29.25
C THR A 582 0.83 9.98 -28.32
N VAL A 583 0.52 8.89 -27.63
CA VAL A 583 1.44 8.17 -26.75
C VAL A 583 1.70 6.76 -27.27
N GLU A 584 2.90 6.29 -27.04
CA GLU A 584 3.32 4.92 -27.28
C GLU A 584 3.59 4.25 -25.95
N VAL A 585 2.96 3.12 -25.72
CA VAL A 585 3.21 2.25 -24.58
C VAL A 585 3.90 1.00 -25.06
N SER A 586 4.98 0.60 -24.40
CA SER A 586 5.77 -0.57 -24.79
C SER A 586 6.27 -1.36 -23.59
N SER A 587 6.33 -2.69 -23.74
CA SER A 587 6.92 -3.62 -22.79
C SER A 587 7.65 -4.72 -23.57
N GLY A 588 8.96 -4.80 -23.41
CA GLY A 588 9.78 -5.70 -24.21
C GLY A 588 9.61 -5.47 -25.72
N ASN A 589 9.14 -6.50 -26.43
CA ASN A 589 8.87 -6.43 -27.88
C ASN A 589 7.45 -5.95 -28.21
N GLU A 590 6.55 -5.93 -27.23
CA GLU A 590 5.19 -5.45 -27.39
C GLU A 590 5.16 -3.92 -27.39
N LYS A 591 4.43 -3.36 -28.36
CA LYS A 591 4.38 -1.92 -28.56
C LYS A 591 3.07 -1.52 -29.19
N GLN A 592 2.40 -0.55 -28.59
CA GLN A 592 1.14 0.00 -29.07
C GLN A 592 1.19 1.53 -29.07
N THR A 593 0.53 2.13 -30.04
CA THR A 593 0.42 3.59 -30.16
C THR A 593 -1.03 4.00 -30.06
N PHE A 594 -1.30 4.90 -29.13
CA PHE A 594 -2.65 5.36 -28.79
C PHE A 594 -2.81 6.85 -29.12
N LYS A 595 -3.95 7.21 -29.67
CA LYS A 595 -4.34 8.59 -29.92
C LYS A 595 -5.25 9.06 -28.81
N ILE A 596 -4.91 10.19 -28.21
CA ILE A 596 -5.76 10.92 -27.26
C ILE A 596 -6.47 12.01 -28.07
N ALA A 597 -7.80 11.94 -28.08
CA ALA A 597 -8.61 12.91 -28.81
C ALA A 597 -8.58 14.28 -28.10
N PRO A 598 -8.76 15.37 -28.85
CA PRO A 598 -8.93 16.68 -28.24
C PRO A 598 -10.24 16.74 -27.46
N ASP A 599 -10.23 17.50 -26.39
CA ASP A 599 -11.42 17.74 -25.55
C ASP A 599 -11.71 19.25 -25.52
N PRO A 600 -12.92 19.69 -25.96
CA PRO A 600 -13.27 21.11 -25.95
C PRO A 600 -13.51 21.65 -24.52
N ASP A 601 -13.65 20.78 -23.52
CA ASP A 601 -13.84 21.13 -22.13
C ASP A 601 -12.81 20.35 -21.26
N PRO A 602 -11.56 20.86 -21.24
CA PRO A 602 -10.46 20.17 -20.55
C PRO A 602 -10.71 20.01 -19.06
N ASP A 603 -10.56 18.77 -18.59
CA ASP A 603 -10.69 18.41 -17.19
C ASP A 603 -9.95 17.10 -16.90
N TRP A 604 -9.80 16.74 -15.63
CA TRP A 604 -9.29 15.43 -15.22
C TRP A 604 -10.30 14.34 -15.59
N LYS A 605 -9.90 13.45 -16.49
CA LYS A 605 -10.72 12.34 -16.97
C LYS A 605 -9.91 11.05 -17.09
N THR A 606 -10.54 9.92 -16.82
CA THR A 606 -9.94 8.61 -17.08
C THR A 606 -10.34 8.16 -18.48
N VAL A 607 -9.35 8.12 -19.38
CA VAL A 607 -9.55 7.86 -20.81
C VAL A 607 -9.03 6.46 -21.17
N LYS A 608 -9.89 5.62 -21.73
CA LYS A 608 -9.50 4.33 -22.31
C LYS A 608 -8.63 4.56 -23.55
N LEU A 609 -7.40 4.13 -23.50
CA LEU A 609 -6.46 4.22 -24.62
C LEU A 609 -6.67 3.06 -25.62
N GLY A 610 -6.81 1.85 -25.13
CA GLY A 610 -6.95 0.64 -25.90
C GLY A 610 -6.51 -0.60 -25.11
N ALA A 611 -5.90 -1.56 -25.77
CA ALA A 611 -5.41 -2.77 -25.12
C ALA A 611 -4.08 -3.24 -25.72
N MET A 612 -3.29 -3.93 -24.90
CA MET A 612 -2.05 -4.59 -25.32
C MET A 612 -1.91 -5.97 -24.69
N LYS A 613 -1.09 -6.83 -25.30
CA LYS A 613 -0.73 -8.13 -24.71
C LYS A 613 0.48 -7.97 -23.82
N LEU A 614 0.43 -8.56 -22.63
CA LEU A 614 1.56 -8.63 -21.72
C LEU A 614 1.84 -10.09 -21.35
N PRO A 615 3.09 -10.53 -21.36
CA PRO A 615 3.47 -11.82 -20.81
C PRO A 615 3.50 -11.77 -19.30
N GLU A 616 3.37 -12.90 -18.63
CA GLU A 616 3.52 -13.06 -17.19
C GLU A 616 4.92 -12.68 -16.71
N GLY A 617 5.03 -12.20 -15.45
CA GLY A 617 6.28 -11.96 -14.73
C GLY A 617 6.76 -10.51 -14.76
N TYR A 618 8.05 -10.31 -14.52
CA TYR A 618 8.68 -9.02 -14.28
C TYR A 618 9.08 -8.33 -15.58
N HIS A 619 8.55 -7.13 -15.79
CA HIS A 619 8.79 -6.35 -17.01
C HIS A 619 9.06 -4.87 -16.70
N THR A 620 9.46 -4.14 -17.74
CA THR A 620 9.38 -2.68 -17.75
C THR A 620 8.25 -2.24 -18.67
N LEU A 621 7.48 -1.26 -18.23
CA LEU A 621 6.50 -0.56 -19.05
C LEU A 621 7.03 0.85 -19.34
N LYS A 622 7.11 1.21 -20.63
CA LYS A 622 7.59 2.53 -21.07
C LYS A 622 6.46 3.29 -21.73
N ILE A 623 6.25 4.53 -21.28
CA ILE A 623 5.34 5.49 -21.88
C ILE A 623 6.16 6.55 -22.61
N LYS A 624 5.90 6.75 -23.90
CA LYS A 624 6.61 7.70 -24.74
C LYS A 624 5.67 8.64 -25.46
N LEU A 625 5.90 9.94 -25.34
CA LEU A 625 5.19 10.95 -26.11
C LEU A 625 5.66 10.90 -27.57
N ARG A 626 4.72 10.75 -28.49
CA ARG A 626 4.95 10.73 -29.95
C ARG A 626 4.51 12.00 -30.65
N LYS A 627 3.49 12.68 -30.08
CA LYS A 627 2.97 13.95 -30.62
C LYS A 627 2.14 14.65 -29.56
N GLY A 628 2.16 15.99 -29.57
CA GLY A 628 1.38 16.83 -28.66
C GLY A 628 2.01 16.91 -27.28
N GLN A 629 1.18 17.07 -26.26
CA GLN A 629 1.55 17.09 -24.83
C GLN A 629 0.58 16.21 -24.06
N VAL A 630 1.04 15.63 -22.95
CA VAL A 630 0.20 14.81 -22.07
C VAL A 630 0.51 15.10 -20.60
N THR A 631 -0.53 15.46 -19.87
CA THR A 631 -0.49 15.59 -18.40
C THR A 631 -1.30 14.44 -17.82
N PHE A 632 -0.68 13.60 -16.98
CA PHE A 632 -1.38 12.43 -16.41
C PHE A 632 -0.91 12.14 -14.98
N SER A 633 -1.84 11.62 -14.15
CA SER A 633 -1.58 11.24 -12.77
C SER A 633 -1.40 9.74 -12.59
N ALA A 634 -2.08 8.92 -13.40
CA ALA A 634 -2.04 7.47 -13.28
C ALA A 634 -2.26 6.76 -14.62
N LEU A 635 -1.76 5.53 -14.69
CA LEU A 635 -2.03 4.55 -15.73
C LEU A 635 -2.65 3.31 -15.10
N ASP A 636 -3.83 2.92 -15.55
CA ASP A 636 -4.55 1.75 -15.10
C ASP A 636 -4.49 0.63 -16.15
N LEU A 637 -4.11 -0.58 -15.72
CA LEU A 637 -4.07 -1.77 -16.55
C LEU A 637 -4.99 -2.83 -15.94
N TYR A 638 -6.03 -3.18 -16.65
CA TYR A 638 -7.05 -4.14 -16.24
C TYR A 638 -7.15 -5.31 -17.22
N ALA A 639 -7.50 -6.51 -16.73
CA ALA A 639 -7.73 -7.64 -17.61
C ALA A 639 -8.85 -7.30 -18.61
N SER A 640 -8.63 -7.59 -19.91
CA SER A 640 -9.56 -7.19 -20.96
C SER A 640 -9.86 -8.37 -21.88
N ALA A 641 -11.13 -8.73 -21.95
CA ALA A 641 -11.66 -9.77 -22.85
C ALA A 641 -12.90 -9.28 -23.59
N LYS A 642 -13.10 -9.85 -24.77
CA LYS A 642 -14.32 -9.60 -25.53
C LYS A 642 -15.39 -10.61 -25.11
N VAL A 643 -16.61 -10.12 -25.01
CA VAL A 643 -17.79 -10.97 -24.83
C VAL A 643 -17.87 -12.03 -25.94
N PRO A 644 -18.16 -13.30 -25.62
CA PRO A 644 -18.33 -14.36 -26.59
C PRO A 644 -19.43 -14.01 -27.62
N LYS A 645 -19.20 -14.37 -28.88
CA LYS A 645 -20.18 -14.12 -29.97
C LYS A 645 -21.37 -15.11 -30.01
N SER A 646 -21.77 -15.64 -28.89
CA SER A 646 -22.69 -16.78 -28.87
C SER A 646 -24.19 -16.42 -28.98
N GLY A 647 -24.57 -15.20 -28.53
CA GLY A 647 -26.01 -14.85 -28.36
C GLY A 647 -26.75 -15.80 -27.40
N ALA A 648 -26.01 -16.57 -26.60
CA ALA A 648 -26.59 -17.50 -25.63
C ALA A 648 -27.24 -16.72 -24.48
N ASN A 649 -28.26 -17.32 -23.88
CA ASN A 649 -28.86 -16.81 -22.66
C ASN A 649 -27.88 -17.05 -21.48
N LEU A 650 -27.34 -16.00 -20.94
CA LEU A 650 -26.37 -16.07 -19.84
C LEU A 650 -26.96 -16.70 -18.56
N LEU A 651 -28.26 -16.58 -18.36
CA LEU A 651 -28.95 -17.12 -17.20
C LEU A 651 -29.00 -18.65 -17.16
N GLU A 652 -28.72 -19.31 -18.28
CA GLU A 652 -28.61 -20.79 -18.37
C GLU A 652 -27.23 -21.28 -17.85
N ALA A 653 -26.25 -20.37 -17.70
CA ALA A 653 -24.91 -20.69 -17.23
C ALA A 653 -24.66 -20.27 -15.75
N VAL A 654 -25.69 -19.82 -15.04
CA VAL A 654 -25.59 -19.40 -13.62
C VAL A 654 -25.40 -20.63 -12.75
N GLU A 655 -24.34 -20.66 -11.97
CA GLU A 655 -24.06 -21.67 -10.96
C GLU A 655 -24.70 -21.31 -9.62
N ALA A 656 -24.87 -22.28 -8.72
CA ALA A 656 -25.48 -22.01 -7.41
C ALA A 656 -24.66 -21.02 -6.56
N GLU A 657 -23.36 -21.01 -6.73
CA GLU A 657 -22.44 -20.10 -6.04
C GLU A 657 -22.49 -18.65 -6.53
N ASP A 658 -23.07 -18.42 -7.71
CA ASP A 658 -23.29 -17.09 -8.27
C ASP A 658 -24.59 -16.44 -7.74
N ILE A 659 -25.41 -17.19 -6.99
CA ILE A 659 -26.71 -16.75 -6.47
C ILE A 659 -26.59 -16.42 -5.00
N TYR A 660 -26.98 -15.22 -4.64
CA TYR A 660 -27.11 -14.74 -3.28
C TYR A 660 -28.59 -14.47 -2.99
N GLY A 661 -29.06 -14.90 -1.82
CA GLY A 661 -30.47 -14.83 -1.45
C GLY A 661 -31.29 -16.04 -1.94
N ALA A 662 -32.47 -15.81 -2.43
CA ALA A 662 -33.44 -16.87 -2.71
C ALA A 662 -34.16 -16.70 -4.07
N PHE A 663 -33.41 -16.39 -5.14
CA PHE A 663 -33.96 -16.38 -6.49
C PHE A 663 -34.65 -17.70 -6.85
N GLU A 664 -35.87 -17.63 -7.42
CA GLU A 664 -36.58 -18.77 -7.96
C GLU A 664 -36.25 -18.94 -9.45
N ALA A 665 -35.78 -20.12 -9.85
CA ALA A 665 -35.56 -20.42 -11.25
C ALA A 665 -36.92 -20.55 -11.99
N ILE A 666 -37.02 -19.86 -13.13
CA ILE A 666 -38.16 -19.92 -14.05
C ILE A 666 -37.70 -20.31 -15.44
N ASP A 667 -38.61 -20.53 -16.41
CA ASP A 667 -38.26 -20.88 -17.78
C ASP A 667 -37.38 -19.78 -18.42
N GLY A 668 -36.13 -20.12 -18.69
CA GLY A 668 -35.14 -19.27 -19.30
C GLY A 668 -34.65 -18.09 -18.42
N GLY A 669 -34.84 -18.16 -17.08
CA GLY A 669 -34.44 -17.06 -16.19
C GLY A 669 -34.67 -17.26 -14.69
N PHE A 670 -34.83 -16.16 -13.99
CA PHE A 670 -34.98 -16.10 -12.52
C PHE A 670 -36.04 -15.10 -12.11
N ARG A 671 -36.68 -15.36 -10.95
CA ARG A 671 -37.66 -14.47 -10.30
C ARG A 671 -37.19 -14.22 -8.87
N GLY A 672 -37.27 -12.97 -8.41
CA GLY A 672 -37.00 -12.61 -7.03
C GLY A 672 -38.00 -13.26 -6.06
N SER A 673 -37.53 -13.62 -4.87
CA SER A 673 -38.33 -14.26 -3.82
C SER A 673 -39.41 -13.35 -3.21
N GLY A 674 -39.20 -12.03 -3.28
CA GLY A 674 -40.07 -11.02 -2.66
C GLY A 674 -39.87 -10.85 -1.15
N ILE A 675 -38.98 -11.59 -0.54
CA ILE A 675 -38.75 -11.57 0.92
C ILE A 675 -37.30 -11.23 1.30
N ALA A 676 -36.39 -11.23 0.34
CA ALA A 676 -34.98 -11.01 0.55
C ALA A 676 -34.39 -10.02 -0.48
N ASP A 677 -33.16 -9.71 -0.32
CA ASP A 677 -32.32 -9.04 -1.30
C ASP A 677 -31.66 -10.13 -2.18
N ASP A 678 -32.34 -10.49 -3.25
CA ASP A 678 -31.88 -11.56 -4.14
C ASP A 678 -30.92 -10.98 -5.18
N ARG A 679 -29.74 -11.58 -5.37
CA ARG A 679 -28.73 -11.17 -6.37
C ARG A 679 -28.16 -12.36 -7.08
N LEU A 680 -27.74 -12.15 -8.31
CA LEU A 680 -26.89 -13.09 -9.04
C LEU A 680 -25.95 -12.35 -9.95
N PHE A 681 -24.78 -12.98 -10.22
CA PHE A 681 -23.77 -12.47 -11.12
C PHE A 681 -23.35 -13.54 -12.11
N VAL A 682 -23.07 -13.15 -13.35
CA VAL A 682 -22.68 -14.06 -14.42
C VAL A 682 -21.77 -13.35 -15.42
N GLY A 683 -20.99 -14.11 -16.17
CA GLY A 683 -20.00 -13.62 -17.13
C GLY A 683 -18.62 -13.48 -16.51
N GLU A 684 -17.70 -12.81 -17.17
CA GLU A 684 -16.31 -12.71 -16.79
C GLU A 684 -15.96 -11.27 -16.37
N GLU A 685 -15.14 -11.12 -15.33
CA GLU A 685 -14.68 -9.80 -14.86
C GLU A 685 -13.90 -9.03 -15.94
N ALA A 686 -13.29 -9.71 -16.89
CA ALA A 686 -12.53 -9.10 -17.97
C ALA A 686 -13.39 -8.50 -19.11
N TRP A 687 -14.73 -8.67 -19.11
CA TRP A 687 -15.56 -8.10 -20.18
C TRP A 687 -15.56 -6.57 -20.13
N ASP A 688 -15.19 -5.91 -21.23
CA ASP A 688 -15.00 -4.47 -21.25
C ASP A 688 -16.09 -3.68 -22.00
N ASP A 689 -16.11 -3.65 -23.31
CA ASP A 689 -17.12 -2.98 -24.13
C ASP A 689 -18.12 -4.00 -24.67
N TYR A 690 -19.39 -3.89 -24.26
CA TYR A 690 -20.44 -4.80 -24.68
C TYR A 690 -21.84 -4.16 -24.70
N GLU A 691 -22.76 -4.83 -25.38
CA GLU A 691 -24.20 -4.57 -25.31
C GLU A 691 -24.87 -5.69 -24.54
N LEU A 692 -25.56 -5.35 -23.44
CA LEU A 692 -26.37 -6.26 -22.64
C LEU A 692 -27.84 -6.08 -22.98
N SER A 693 -28.57 -7.17 -23.18
CA SER A 693 -30.03 -7.18 -23.28
C SER A 693 -30.64 -8.17 -22.32
N VAL A 694 -31.74 -7.82 -21.68
CA VAL A 694 -32.48 -8.66 -20.73
C VAL A 694 -33.96 -8.33 -20.77
N GLN A 695 -34.83 -9.34 -20.62
CA GLN A 695 -36.26 -9.17 -20.44
C GLN A 695 -36.57 -9.00 -18.93
N VAL A 696 -37.24 -7.93 -18.55
CA VAL A 696 -37.61 -7.63 -17.17
C VAL A 696 -39.13 -7.67 -17.02
N GLY A 697 -39.62 -8.61 -16.21
CA GLY A 697 -41.03 -8.74 -15.88
C GLY A 697 -41.40 -7.98 -14.62
N ILE A 698 -42.36 -7.08 -14.74
CA ILE A 698 -42.86 -6.25 -13.65
C ILE A 698 -43.89 -7.08 -12.87
N PRO A 699 -43.78 -7.21 -11.54
CA PRO A 699 -44.79 -7.95 -10.75
C PRO A 699 -46.14 -7.25 -10.76
N GLU A 700 -47.24 -8.00 -10.46
CA GLU A 700 -48.60 -7.46 -10.33
C GLU A 700 -48.68 -6.36 -9.28
N ASN A 701 -47.93 -6.48 -8.22
CA ASN A 701 -47.78 -5.49 -7.18
C ASN A 701 -46.33 -5.03 -7.09
N PRO A 702 -45.91 -4.05 -7.91
CA PRO A 702 -44.52 -3.61 -7.97
C PRO A 702 -44.12 -2.80 -6.74
N ALA A 703 -43.85 -3.47 -5.64
CA ALA A 703 -43.17 -2.88 -4.48
C ALA A 703 -41.69 -3.26 -4.53
N GLY A 704 -40.80 -2.45 -3.98
CA GLY A 704 -39.39 -2.72 -3.97
C GLY A 704 -38.68 -2.27 -5.25
N GLU A 705 -37.55 -2.86 -5.56
CA GLU A 705 -36.62 -2.41 -6.59
C GLU A 705 -36.06 -3.59 -7.39
N ALA A 706 -35.83 -3.39 -8.68
CA ALA A 706 -35.02 -4.29 -9.51
C ALA A 706 -33.78 -3.56 -9.99
N GLN A 707 -32.66 -4.27 -10.07
CA GLN A 707 -31.42 -3.73 -10.62
C GLN A 707 -30.81 -4.71 -11.64
N VAL A 708 -30.21 -4.14 -12.68
CA VAL A 708 -29.39 -4.85 -13.65
C VAL A 708 -27.97 -4.29 -13.57
N TYR A 709 -27.04 -5.12 -13.13
CA TYR A 709 -25.65 -4.77 -12.96
C TYR A 709 -24.86 -4.90 -14.25
N VAL A 710 -23.91 -3.98 -14.47
CA VAL A 710 -22.98 -4.00 -15.60
C VAL A 710 -21.60 -3.53 -15.16
N ARG A 711 -20.54 -4.11 -15.74
CA ARG A 711 -19.14 -3.85 -15.39
C ARG A 711 -18.91 -3.93 -13.88
N THR A 712 -19.42 -4.98 -13.25
CA THR A 712 -19.35 -5.16 -11.81
C THR A 712 -18.16 -6.03 -11.43
N THR A 713 -17.40 -5.57 -10.44
CA THR A 713 -16.27 -6.28 -9.86
C THR A 713 -16.39 -6.28 -8.34
N ASN A 714 -15.65 -7.17 -7.68
CA ASN A 714 -15.62 -7.28 -6.22
C ASN A 714 -17.01 -7.40 -5.59
N GLU A 715 -17.90 -8.12 -6.26
CA GLU A 715 -19.22 -8.41 -5.71
C GLU A 715 -19.12 -9.41 -4.56
N SER A 716 -19.82 -9.15 -3.49
CA SER A 716 -20.05 -10.06 -2.38
C SER A 716 -21.38 -9.77 -1.70
N TYR A 717 -21.85 -10.73 -0.93
CA TYR A 717 -23.06 -10.63 -0.15
C TYR A 717 -22.82 -11.21 1.26
N PHE A 718 -23.30 -10.50 2.26
CA PHE A 718 -23.34 -11.00 3.62
C PHE A 718 -24.74 -10.78 4.22
N GLU A 719 -25.41 -11.86 4.60
CA GLU A 719 -26.84 -11.91 4.92
C GLU A 719 -27.27 -10.98 6.06
N HIS A 720 -26.36 -10.64 6.96
CA HIS A 720 -26.66 -9.85 8.15
C HIS A 720 -26.20 -8.39 8.06
N GLN A 721 -25.67 -7.96 6.94
CA GLN A 721 -25.17 -6.59 6.76
C GLN A 721 -25.71 -5.95 5.47
N VAL A 722 -26.19 -4.73 5.61
CA VAL A 722 -26.84 -3.96 4.53
C VAL A 722 -25.84 -3.52 3.45
N GLN A 723 -24.55 -3.46 3.77
CA GLN A 723 -23.53 -3.00 2.84
C GLN A 723 -22.63 -4.12 2.39
N ASP A 724 -22.88 -4.55 1.17
CA ASP A 724 -22.01 -5.44 0.43
C ASP A 724 -20.90 -4.72 -0.28
N SER A 725 -19.97 -5.49 -0.81
CA SER A 725 -19.01 -4.99 -1.76
C SER A 725 -19.52 -5.16 -3.19
N ALA A 726 -19.42 -4.10 -3.97
CA ALA A 726 -19.51 -4.09 -5.41
C ALA A 726 -18.95 -2.78 -5.94
N MET A 727 -18.20 -2.85 -7.01
CA MET A 727 -17.84 -1.73 -7.86
C MET A 727 -18.47 -1.90 -9.23
N GLY A 728 -18.81 -0.82 -9.92
CA GLY A 728 -19.40 -0.90 -11.26
C GLY A 728 -20.60 0.00 -11.44
N TYR A 729 -21.61 -0.49 -12.18
CA TYR A 729 -22.84 0.25 -12.40
C TYR A 729 -24.05 -0.65 -12.23
N ALA A 730 -25.17 -0.04 -11.85
CA ALA A 730 -26.48 -0.70 -11.85
C ALA A 730 -27.53 0.19 -12.51
N ILE A 731 -28.39 -0.42 -13.29
CA ILE A 731 -29.63 0.20 -13.78
C ILE A 731 -30.73 -0.20 -12.81
N SER A 732 -31.18 0.75 -11.98
CA SER A 732 -32.24 0.58 -11.02
C SER A 732 -33.59 0.90 -11.65
N LEU A 733 -34.55 0.02 -11.41
CA LEU A 733 -35.93 0.13 -11.87
C LEU A 733 -36.84 0.33 -10.66
N THR A 734 -37.40 1.51 -10.53
CA THR A 734 -38.33 1.88 -9.47
C THR A 734 -39.44 2.78 -10.02
N ASP A 735 -40.68 2.48 -9.69
CA ASP A 735 -41.87 3.36 -9.82
C ASP A 735 -41.91 4.27 -11.05
N GLY A 736 -41.73 3.65 -12.24
CA GLY A 736 -41.77 4.37 -13.53
C GLY A 736 -40.53 5.18 -13.90
N GLN A 737 -39.39 4.90 -13.21
CA GLN A 737 -38.11 5.55 -13.42
C GLN A 737 -36.99 4.53 -13.58
N LEU A 738 -36.08 4.79 -14.50
CA LEU A 738 -34.77 4.17 -14.58
C LEU A 738 -33.72 5.10 -13.98
N GLN A 739 -32.84 4.59 -13.14
CA GLN A 739 -31.69 5.31 -12.61
C GLN A 739 -30.40 4.55 -12.96
N LEU A 740 -29.41 5.27 -13.43
CA LEU A 740 -28.04 4.74 -13.52
C LEU A 740 -27.32 5.04 -12.21
N LEU A 741 -26.98 3.98 -11.49
CA LEU A 741 -26.22 4.05 -10.27
C LEU A 741 -24.75 3.76 -10.55
N LYS A 742 -23.83 4.57 -10.01
CA LYS A 742 -22.41 4.25 -9.91
C LYS A 742 -22.15 3.66 -8.51
N LEU A 743 -21.46 2.53 -8.48
CA LEU A 743 -21.23 1.75 -7.27
C LEU A 743 -19.75 1.81 -6.90
N ASN A 744 -19.47 2.20 -5.66
CA ASN A 744 -18.20 2.05 -5.00
C ASN A 744 -18.48 1.67 -3.54
N TYR A 745 -18.95 0.43 -3.35
CA TYR A 745 -19.39 -0.12 -2.05
C TYR A 745 -20.52 0.65 -1.34
N GLY A 746 -21.03 1.64 -1.95
CA GLY A 746 -22.24 2.39 -1.78
C GLY A 746 -22.77 2.68 -3.17
N SER A 747 -23.85 3.43 -3.30
CA SER A 747 -24.44 3.79 -4.59
C SER A 747 -24.76 5.27 -4.67
N ILE A 748 -24.46 5.89 -5.81
CA ILE A 748 -24.89 7.23 -6.16
C ILE A 748 -25.60 7.21 -7.51
N ALA A 749 -26.75 7.89 -7.61
CA ALA A 749 -27.44 8.05 -8.89
C ALA A 749 -26.70 9.13 -9.72
N VAL A 750 -26.17 8.74 -10.87
CA VAL A 750 -25.42 9.62 -11.78
C VAL A 750 -26.25 10.10 -12.96
N SER A 751 -27.35 9.39 -13.30
CA SER A 751 -28.30 9.79 -14.34
C SER A 751 -29.65 9.10 -14.13
N SER A 752 -30.72 9.64 -14.70
CA SER A 752 -32.04 9.03 -14.64
C SER A 752 -32.90 9.35 -15.86
N GLY A 753 -33.90 8.50 -16.12
CA GLY A 753 -34.88 8.70 -17.18
C GLY A 753 -36.23 8.07 -16.82
N ARG A 754 -37.30 8.54 -17.46
CA ARG A 754 -38.66 8.00 -17.28
C ARG A 754 -38.85 6.75 -18.14
N ALA A 755 -39.52 5.74 -17.57
CA ALA A 755 -39.87 4.49 -18.26
C ALA A 755 -41.27 4.07 -17.85
N THR A 756 -42.10 3.68 -18.83
CA THR A 756 -43.40 3.11 -18.53
C THR A 756 -43.23 1.69 -18.03
N MET A 757 -43.81 1.36 -16.87
CA MET A 757 -43.75 0.05 -16.21
C MET A 757 -45.13 -0.34 -15.71
N GLU A 758 -45.92 -1.03 -16.54
CA GLU A 758 -47.24 -1.50 -16.16
C GLU A 758 -47.12 -2.83 -15.39
N PRO A 759 -47.85 -3.03 -14.28
CA PRO A 759 -47.89 -4.29 -13.55
C PRO A 759 -48.25 -5.48 -14.45
N GLY A 760 -47.56 -6.61 -14.21
CA GLY A 760 -47.75 -7.85 -14.97
C GLY A 760 -47.20 -7.86 -16.39
N GLN A 761 -46.57 -6.79 -16.84
CA GLN A 761 -45.97 -6.72 -18.18
C GLN A 761 -44.47 -7.03 -18.16
N THR A 762 -43.93 -7.42 -19.31
CA THR A 762 -42.50 -7.66 -19.52
C THR A 762 -41.97 -6.68 -20.53
N TYR A 763 -40.84 -6.09 -20.22
CA TYR A 763 -40.17 -5.09 -21.02
C TYR A 763 -38.76 -5.50 -21.38
N SER A 764 -38.22 -5.03 -22.50
CA SER A 764 -36.82 -5.23 -22.85
C SER A 764 -35.97 -4.09 -22.34
N LEU A 765 -34.93 -4.41 -21.58
CA LEU A 765 -33.85 -3.48 -21.19
C LEU A 765 -32.62 -3.79 -22.02
N ARG A 766 -32.05 -2.76 -22.67
CA ARG A 766 -30.78 -2.87 -23.41
C ARG A 766 -29.82 -1.79 -22.92
N VAL A 767 -28.59 -2.21 -22.58
CA VAL A 767 -27.52 -1.34 -22.09
C VAL A 767 -26.33 -1.44 -23.02
N VAL A 768 -25.82 -0.33 -23.53
CA VAL A 768 -24.64 -0.26 -24.39
C VAL A 768 -23.51 0.42 -23.63
N LEU A 769 -22.38 -0.25 -23.50
CA LEU A 769 -21.19 0.17 -22.80
C LEU A 769 -20.03 0.30 -23.80
N ALA A 770 -19.60 1.54 -24.06
CA ALA A 770 -18.55 1.84 -25.03
C ALA A 770 -17.57 2.89 -24.45
N GLY A 771 -16.40 2.45 -23.98
CA GLY A 771 -15.48 3.30 -23.25
C GLY A 771 -16.15 3.90 -22.02
N SER A 772 -16.15 5.22 -21.89
CA SER A 772 -16.77 5.95 -20.76
C SER A 772 -18.28 6.17 -20.93
N ARG A 773 -18.85 5.88 -22.12
CA ARG A 773 -20.27 6.15 -22.42
C ARG A 773 -21.13 4.95 -22.07
N ILE A 774 -22.26 5.21 -21.39
CA ILE A 774 -23.27 4.24 -20.98
C ILE A 774 -24.61 4.71 -21.51
N GLN A 775 -25.24 3.90 -22.36
CA GLN A 775 -26.56 4.18 -22.92
C GLN A 775 -27.56 3.11 -22.50
N VAL A 776 -28.72 3.54 -21.98
CA VAL A 776 -29.78 2.64 -21.53
C VAL A 776 -31.01 2.86 -22.38
N TYR A 777 -31.53 1.79 -22.97
CA TYR A 777 -32.71 1.76 -23.81
C TYR A 777 -33.79 0.92 -23.15
N TRP A 778 -35.05 1.35 -23.27
CA TRP A 778 -36.19 0.70 -22.66
C TRP A 778 -37.24 0.33 -23.70
N ASP A 779 -37.75 -0.88 -23.63
CA ASP A 779 -38.87 -1.39 -24.45
C ASP A 779 -38.68 -1.23 -25.96
N GLY A 780 -37.48 -1.47 -26.47
CA GLY A 780 -37.16 -1.42 -27.88
C GLY A 780 -37.10 0.00 -28.48
N ALA A 781 -37.05 1.05 -27.65
CA ALA A 781 -36.86 2.41 -28.09
C ALA A 781 -35.60 2.58 -28.94
N ASP A 782 -35.68 3.42 -30.01
CA ASP A 782 -34.53 3.75 -30.86
C ASP A 782 -33.57 4.73 -30.17
N GLU A 783 -34.10 5.64 -29.33
CA GLU A 783 -33.31 6.60 -28.57
C GLU A 783 -33.11 6.11 -27.13
N PRO A 784 -31.94 6.38 -26.54
CA PRO A 784 -31.66 5.96 -25.15
C PRO A 784 -32.50 6.81 -24.17
N VAL A 785 -33.04 6.16 -23.16
CA VAL A 785 -33.68 6.80 -22.00
C VAL A 785 -32.63 7.46 -21.10
N ILE A 786 -31.43 6.88 -21.02
CA ILE A 786 -30.26 7.44 -20.34
C ILE A 786 -29.10 7.41 -21.33
N ASP A 787 -28.40 8.53 -21.46
CA ASP A 787 -27.15 8.68 -22.21
C ASP A 787 -26.15 9.44 -21.33
N TYR A 788 -25.20 8.71 -20.74
CA TYR A 788 -24.29 9.23 -19.74
C TYR A 788 -22.84 8.93 -20.12
N THR A 789 -21.97 9.91 -19.92
CA THR A 789 -20.51 9.75 -20.05
C THR A 789 -19.88 9.96 -18.68
N ASP A 790 -19.27 8.93 -18.14
CA ASP A 790 -18.57 8.99 -16.85
C ASP A 790 -17.18 9.60 -17.05
N PRO A 791 -16.80 10.65 -16.32
CA PRO A 791 -15.44 11.20 -16.37
C PRO A 791 -14.39 10.26 -15.75
N ASP A 792 -14.80 9.35 -14.86
CA ASP A 792 -13.93 8.40 -14.18
C ASP A 792 -14.56 6.99 -14.20
N PRO A 793 -14.62 6.32 -15.38
CA PRO A 793 -15.40 5.12 -15.58
C PRO A 793 -14.74 3.85 -15.09
N TYR A 794 -15.55 2.86 -14.67
CA TYR A 794 -15.15 1.47 -14.61
C TYR A 794 -15.25 0.87 -16.02
N PHE A 795 -14.20 0.19 -16.47
CA PHE A 795 -14.11 -0.27 -17.86
C PHE A 795 -14.45 -1.74 -18.09
N HIS A 796 -14.47 -2.54 -17.03
CA HIS A 796 -14.65 -3.99 -17.12
C HIS A 796 -15.50 -4.52 -15.97
N GLY A 797 -15.94 -5.76 -16.08
CA GLY A 797 -16.65 -6.46 -15.02
C GLY A 797 -17.77 -7.37 -15.50
N ARG A 798 -18.29 -8.16 -14.59
CA ARG A 798 -19.42 -9.07 -14.75
C ARG A 798 -20.74 -8.32 -14.96
N VAL A 799 -21.77 -9.05 -15.32
CA VAL A 799 -23.16 -8.59 -15.34
C VAL A 799 -23.94 -9.31 -14.23
N GLY A 800 -25.01 -8.69 -13.77
CA GLY A 800 -25.80 -9.30 -12.70
C GLY A 800 -27.24 -8.77 -12.62
N LEU A 801 -27.99 -9.37 -11.73
CA LEU A 801 -29.40 -9.07 -11.47
C LEU A 801 -29.63 -8.94 -9.96
N ARG A 802 -30.56 -8.04 -9.59
CA ARG A 802 -31.00 -7.90 -8.20
C ARG A 802 -32.50 -7.67 -8.13
N SER A 803 -33.16 -8.26 -7.13
CA SER A 803 -34.55 -8.01 -6.79
C SER A 803 -34.65 -7.78 -5.30
N ILE A 804 -35.11 -6.59 -4.88
CA ILE A 804 -35.18 -6.16 -3.49
C ILE A 804 -36.63 -6.09 -3.04
N GLY A 805 -37.03 -6.97 -2.11
CA GLY A 805 -38.36 -6.96 -1.53
C GLY A 805 -39.49 -7.10 -2.53
N SER A 806 -39.24 -7.72 -3.68
CA SER A 806 -40.20 -7.85 -4.78
C SER A 806 -39.96 -9.10 -5.61
N THR A 807 -40.92 -9.45 -6.49
CA THR A 807 -40.91 -10.64 -7.36
C THR A 807 -40.62 -10.26 -8.81
N PHE A 808 -39.76 -9.30 -9.09
CA PHE A 808 -39.32 -9.03 -10.46
C PHE A 808 -38.76 -10.29 -11.10
N SER A 809 -39.03 -10.48 -12.39
CA SER A 809 -38.50 -11.61 -13.13
C SER A 809 -37.55 -11.14 -14.23
N PHE A 810 -36.54 -11.94 -14.50
CA PHE A 810 -35.53 -11.66 -15.51
C PHE A 810 -35.35 -12.89 -16.38
N SER A 811 -35.29 -12.67 -17.70
CA SER A 811 -35.12 -13.75 -18.65
C SER A 811 -34.38 -13.29 -19.92
N GLN A 812 -33.88 -14.25 -20.71
CA GLN A 812 -33.24 -13.99 -22.01
C GLN A 812 -32.10 -12.95 -21.94
N MET A 813 -31.26 -13.06 -20.94
CA MET A 813 -30.10 -12.18 -20.75
C MET A 813 -28.99 -12.52 -21.73
N GLN A 814 -28.59 -11.57 -22.57
CA GLN A 814 -27.56 -11.79 -23.58
C GLN A 814 -26.56 -10.63 -23.59
N ALA A 815 -25.28 -10.97 -23.65
CA ALA A 815 -24.21 -10.00 -23.87
C ALA A 815 -23.63 -10.17 -25.27
N ASN A 816 -23.43 -9.08 -25.99
CA ASN A 816 -22.90 -9.06 -27.34
C ASN A 816 -21.80 -8.00 -27.48
N ALA A 817 -20.88 -8.18 -28.41
CA ALA A 817 -19.91 -7.14 -28.74
C ALA A 817 -20.62 -5.88 -29.29
N VAL A 818 -20.19 -4.71 -28.86
CA VAL A 818 -20.73 -3.43 -29.39
C VAL A 818 -20.50 -3.38 -30.89
N LYS A 819 -21.58 -3.13 -31.63
CA LYS A 819 -21.48 -2.84 -33.05
C LYS A 819 -20.92 -1.43 -33.22
N ARG A 820 -19.70 -1.33 -33.75
CA ARG A 820 -19.03 -0.07 -34.08
C ARG A 820 -19.65 0.60 -35.29
#